data_e8360dd6d28a283a5d42fb7300983bbd
#
_entry.id   e8360dd6d28a283a5d42fb7300983bbd
#
_cell.length_a   1.000
_cell.length_b   1.000
_cell.length_c   1.000
_cell.angle_alpha   90.00
_cell.angle_beta   90.00
_cell.angle_gamma   90.00
#
_symmetry.space_group_name_H-M   'P 1'
#
loop_
_entity.id
_entity.type
_entity.pdbx_description
1 polymer ?
#
loop_
_entity_poly.entity_id
_entity_poly.type
_entity_poly.pdbx_seq_one_letter_code
_entity_poly.pdbx_strand_id
1 'polypeptide(L)'
;MTEGRTAGSARAFELLEPLVQAATVRVHAPPDGYGTAGTGPTWGSGFFIAPGWVLTCAHVVGEGGAAVRLTGREVGITFSSGGNGATGTVTGRVECVLPERLEERRPGRRALWDLPDLALIRVLAPVSHACVWLTDRSRPRFDEVAYFGCTEDLGTPEITGRTTRLRGSAGHGAAIRLGDDDEIEPGMSGGPVVDLVRGEVVGVVKARRHAGGGGLAVSVVQLRTLPMPLRGQTGLYRRVMQAHDLHHYDQHLSDLNSRRTWTDVHGELPPGEGDPYGGRGRLTPGERTTLCGLLAELPPPGSSEVVRALVEAARGEEPEPHPLAPLSWRDGLGLLHDPPGGAGEAAAMLRYAADVSVADYREPPTPGADEELWDWVRATAERLWRPLRRELGERHERGLAERERRRRASAGRAVRGPVRPSGGLPSGASVLLEVWAHGWEDVYDWRVSVLAGPERPGRVTPVESGVRATEAGLPEVLRAPLAESFRRCDTHEAAAPLEVAVAPELFGLAVDEWVLVGRVPVGVQRPVVFRHPAGNPGPAAAARWARAQTGPLLDERADCVRGRPRSPSAAWLAGLPDNTVPVHCRAAAVEPTLGSLHAVGDAGYGVVVCRRPPADPGVSCAPFHRGLREELADAGRAEVLPLRLQALRGRAYGADPDAYWSAGAALVWNDPARALPEDEPLQGDL
;
A
#
# COMPACT_ATOMS: atom_id res chain seq x y z
N MET A 1 27.77 -43.03 5.67
CA MET A 1 27.70 -42.91 4.18
C MET A 1 27.41 -41.44 3.89
N THR A 2 28.46 -40.61 3.92
CA THR A 2 28.47 -39.18 3.67
C THR A 2 29.04 -38.92 2.26
N GLU A 3 28.41 -39.50 1.25
CA GLU A 3 28.81 -39.26 -0.14
C GLU A 3 27.59 -38.82 -0.90
N GLY A 4 27.61 -37.62 -1.42
CA GLY A 4 26.74 -37.16 -2.47
C GLY A 4 26.13 -35.79 -2.27
N ARG A 5 26.88 -34.77 -1.83
CA ARG A 5 26.61 -33.44 -2.35
C ARG A 5 26.82 -33.55 -3.84
N THR A 6 25.77 -33.31 -4.62
CA THR A 6 25.98 -33.18 -6.06
C THR A 6 26.90 -31.97 -6.26
N ALA A 7 27.87 -32.07 -7.17
CA ALA A 7 28.77 -30.97 -7.50
C ALA A 7 27.97 -29.70 -7.87
N GLY A 8 26.73 -29.89 -8.35
CA GLY A 8 25.78 -28.83 -8.64
C GLY A 8 25.32 -28.05 -7.43
N SER A 9 24.93 -28.71 -6.34
CA SER A 9 24.47 -28.01 -5.12
C SER A 9 25.58 -27.23 -4.41
N ALA A 10 26.81 -27.75 -4.41
CA ALA A 10 27.96 -27.03 -3.89
C ALA A 10 28.21 -25.74 -4.71
N ARG A 11 28.16 -25.84 -6.02
CA ARG A 11 28.31 -24.69 -6.91
C ARG A 11 27.17 -23.67 -6.74
N ALA A 12 25.93 -24.15 -6.62
CA ALA A 12 24.78 -23.27 -6.36
C ALA A 12 24.91 -22.53 -5.02
N PHE A 13 25.37 -23.20 -3.98
CA PHE A 13 25.64 -22.57 -2.69
C PHE A 13 26.66 -21.46 -2.81
N GLU A 14 27.84 -21.72 -3.44
CA GLU A 14 28.87 -20.71 -3.66
C GLU A 14 28.37 -19.46 -4.41
N LEU A 15 27.45 -19.64 -5.36
CA LEU A 15 26.89 -18.56 -6.14
C LEU A 15 25.88 -17.71 -5.35
N LEU A 16 25.04 -18.37 -4.53
CA LEU A 16 23.94 -17.75 -3.78
C LEU A 16 24.40 -17.15 -2.45
N GLU A 17 25.40 -17.75 -1.79
CA GLU A 17 25.84 -17.36 -0.48
C GLU A 17 26.12 -15.84 -0.33
N PRO A 18 26.87 -15.17 -1.23
CA PRO A 18 27.13 -13.74 -1.09
C PRO A 18 25.86 -12.88 -1.14
N LEU A 19 24.88 -13.26 -1.97
CA LEU A 19 23.62 -12.52 -2.10
C LEU A 19 22.75 -12.69 -0.85
N VAL A 20 22.67 -13.93 -0.35
CA VAL A 20 21.86 -14.25 0.83
C VAL A 20 22.49 -13.63 2.09
N GLN A 21 23.80 -13.72 2.25
CA GLN A 21 24.49 -13.09 3.37
C GLN A 21 24.32 -11.57 3.38
N ALA A 22 24.42 -10.93 2.22
CA ALA A 22 24.23 -9.48 2.09
C ALA A 22 22.79 -9.01 2.46
N ALA A 23 21.79 -9.87 2.27
CA ALA A 23 20.40 -9.58 2.61
C ALA A 23 20.00 -10.06 4.01
N THR A 24 20.79 -10.94 4.64
CA THR A 24 20.53 -11.46 5.99
C THR A 24 20.94 -10.44 7.04
N VAL A 25 20.14 -10.31 8.09
CA VAL A 25 20.33 -9.32 9.15
C VAL A 25 20.30 -9.97 10.53
N ARG A 26 20.98 -9.33 11.47
CA ARG A 26 20.88 -9.61 12.89
C ARG A 26 19.76 -8.77 13.49
N VAL A 27 18.86 -9.39 14.25
CA VAL A 27 17.78 -8.74 14.99
C VAL A 27 18.15 -8.72 16.48
N HIS A 28 18.07 -7.56 17.12
CA HIS A 28 18.48 -7.34 18.50
C HIS A 28 17.64 -6.23 19.17
N ALA A 29 17.93 -5.88 20.42
CA ALA A 29 17.30 -4.75 21.08
C ALA A 29 17.56 -3.44 20.31
N PRO A 30 16.60 -2.51 20.27
CA PRO A 30 16.85 -1.20 19.66
C PRO A 30 18.03 -0.52 20.36
N PRO A 31 18.82 0.29 19.65
CA PRO A 31 19.89 1.04 20.28
C PRO A 31 19.32 2.01 21.30
N ASP A 32 19.73 1.91 22.55
CA ASP A 32 19.44 2.91 23.58
C ASP A 32 20.08 4.24 23.14
N GLY A 33 19.37 5.37 23.32
CA GLY A 33 19.78 6.68 22.79
C GLY A 33 21.18 7.19 23.22
N TYR A 34 21.91 6.46 24.05
CA TYR A 34 23.28 6.72 24.52
C TYR A 34 24.25 5.55 24.36
N GLY A 35 23.80 4.41 23.81
CA GLY A 35 24.64 3.20 23.63
C GLY A 35 25.31 3.13 22.25
N THR A 36 26.46 2.47 22.19
CA THR A 36 27.12 2.13 20.91
C THR A 36 26.19 1.26 20.09
N ALA A 37 25.85 1.73 18.89
CA ALA A 37 24.96 1.02 17.98
C ALA A 37 25.44 -0.43 17.76
N GLY A 38 24.56 -1.42 18.01
CA GLY A 38 24.79 -2.81 17.66
C GLY A 38 25.38 -3.70 18.76
N THR A 39 25.52 -3.26 20.02
CA THR A 39 26.12 -4.04 21.12
C THR A 39 25.13 -4.86 21.96
N GLY A 40 23.83 -4.82 21.72
CA GLY A 40 22.85 -5.63 22.42
C GLY A 40 22.92 -7.13 22.08
N PRO A 41 22.41 -8.04 22.95
CA PRO A 41 22.36 -9.45 22.66
C PRO A 41 21.57 -9.76 21.39
N THR A 42 22.02 -10.74 20.61
CA THR A 42 21.32 -11.23 19.43
C THR A 42 20.02 -11.92 19.86
N TRP A 43 18.89 -11.49 19.31
CA TRP A 43 17.62 -12.18 19.49
C TRP A 43 17.41 -13.26 18.43
N GLY A 44 17.94 -13.05 17.25
CA GLY A 44 17.88 -13.95 16.12
C GLY A 44 18.26 -13.27 14.83
N SER A 45 17.84 -13.86 13.74
CA SER A 45 18.08 -13.42 12.38
C SER A 45 16.82 -12.87 11.73
N GLY A 46 17.00 -12.17 10.64
CA GLY A 46 15.99 -11.78 9.67
C GLY A 46 16.61 -11.61 8.31
N PHE A 47 15.85 -11.21 7.33
CA PHE A 47 16.38 -10.88 6.00
C PHE A 47 15.49 -9.90 5.26
N PHE A 48 16.10 -9.05 4.46
CA PHE A 48 15.40 -8.11 3.62
C PHE A 48 14.70 -8.83 2.47
N ILE A 49 13.38 -8.63 2.36
CA ILE A 49 12.54 -9.20 1.30
C ILE A 49 12.11 -8.16 0.26
N ALA A 50 12.15 -6.90 0.63
CA ALA A 50 11.87 -5.76 -0.23
C ALA A 50 12.54 -4.51 0.36
N PRO A 51 12.69 -3.39 -0.37
CA PRO A 51 13.23 -2.15 0.17
C PRO A 51 12.52 -1.71 1.45
N GLY A 52 13.29 -1.66 2.55
CA GLY A 52 12.78 -1.30 3.87
C GLY A 52 11.91 -2.34 4.58
N TRP A 53 11.84 -3.60 4.10
CA TRP A 53 11.07 -4.67 4.71
C TRP A 53 11.93 -5.88 5.09
N VAL A 54 11.91 -6.22 6.38
CA VAL A 54 12.61 -7.39 6.92
C VAL A 54 11.60 -8.44 7.37
N LEU A 55 11.81 -9.69 6.96
CA LEU A 55 11.07 -10.86 7.42
C LEU A 55 11.89 -11.61 8.47
N THR A 56 11.24 -12.04 9.55
CA THR A 56 11.81 -12.85 10.63
C THR A 56 10.73 -13.71 11.28
N CYS A 57 11.05 -14.41 12.35
CA CYS A 57 10.07 -15.11 13.18
C CYS A 57 9.43 -14.19 14.24
N ALA A 58 8.16 -14.45 14.58
CA ALA A 58 7.46 -13.73 15.63
C ALA A 58 8.12 -13.92 17.01
N HIS A 59 8.62 -15.14 17.31
CA HIS A 59 9.33 -15.37 18.56
C HIS A 59 10.63 -14.58 18.67
N VAL A 60 11.32 -14.27 17.56
CA VAL A 60 12.55 -13.45 17.55
C VAL A 60 12.23 -12.03 18.02
N VAL A 61 11.17 -11.40 17.48
CA VAL A 61 10.76 -10.08 17.95
C VAL A 61 10.06 -10.09 19.31
N GLY A 62 9.71 -11.27 19.81
CA GLY A 62 9.18 -11.49 21.17
C GLY A 62 10.24 -11.62 22.24
N GLU A 63 11.53 -11.75 21.88
CA GLU A 63 12.65 -11.89 22.82
C GLU A 63 12.86 -10.59 23.61
N GLY A 64 13.54 -10.68 24.76
CA GLY A 64 13.91 -9.50 25.57
C GLY A 64 12.81 -8.90 26.45
N GLY A 65 11.70 -9.61 26.68
CA GLY A 65 10.67 -9.18 27.66
C GLY A 65 9.24 -9.25 27.16
N ALA A 66 8.31 -9.38 28.11
CA ALA A 66 6.90 -9.56 27.89
C ALA A 66 6.21 -8.28 27.37
N ALA A 67 6.41 -7.93 26.12
CA ALA A 67 5.52 -6.96 25.49
C ALA A 67 4.17 -7.65 25.25
N VAL A 68 3.11 -7.14 25.85
CA VAL A 68 1.72 -7.58 25.62
C VAL A 68 1.30 -7.43 24.16
N ARG A 69 1.96 -6.56 23.43
CA ARG A 69 1.79 -6.33 21.99
C ARG A 69 3.17 -6.30 21.30
N LEU A 70 3.34 -7.16 20.30
CA LEU A 70 4.55 -7.16 19.46
C LEU A 70 4.44 -6.17 18.29
N THR A 71 3.26 -5.99 17.73
CA THR A 71 3.01 -4.98 16.69
C THR A 71 3.23 -3.58 17.24
N GLY A 72 4.01 -2.79 16.54
CA GLY A 72 4.46 -1.46 16.97
C GLY A 72 5.77 -1.46 17.75
N ARG A 73 6.29 -2.64 18.16
CA ARG A 73 7.58 -2.75 18.88
C ARG A 73 8.73 -2.31 17.99
N GLU A 74 9.64 -1.53 18.55
CA GLU A 74 10.91 -1.20 17.89
C GLU A 74 11.97 -2.26 18.17
N VAL A 75 12.80 -2.51 17.16
CA VAL A 75 13.88 -3.49 17.15
C VAL A 75 15.12 -2.91 16.47
N GLY A 76 16.29 -3.33 16.90
CA GLY A 76 17.54 -3.03 16.21
C GLY A 76 17.79 -4.03 15.08
N ILE A 77 18.26 -3.54 13.94
CA ILE A 77 18.60 -4.33 12.76
C ILE A 77 20.03 -3.98 12.35
N THR A 78 20.92 -4.95 12.42
CA THR A 78 22.31 -4.81 11.92
C THR A 78 22.44 -5.60 10.63
N PHE A 79 22.96 -4.95 9.59
CA PHE A 79 23.08 -5.50 8.23
C PHE A 79 24.41 -5.12 7.58
N SER A 80 24.79 -5.84 6.54
CA SER A 80 25.98 -5.51 5.74
C SER A 80 25.69 -4.30 4.84
N SER A 81 26.41 -3.20 5.03
CA SER A 81 26.30 -1.99 4.19
C SER A 81 27.47 -1.92 3.21
N GLY A 82 27.26 -2.43 2.00
CA GLY A 82 28.22 -2.29 0.89
C GLY A 82 29.36 -3.30 0.89
N GLY A 83 30.14 -3.35 -0.19
CA GLY A 83 31.13 -4.37 -0.50
C GLY A 83 32.41 -4.40 0.36
N ASN A 84 32.53 -3.56 1.39
CA ASN A 84 33.75 -3.45 2.21
C ASN A 84 33.62 -4.05 3.61
N GLY A 85 32.62 -4.89 3.85
CA GLY A 85 32.40 -5.50 5.18
C GLY A 85 31.92 -4.51 6.25
N ALA A 86 31.56 -3.29 5.87
CA ALA A 86 30.98 -2.33 6.80
C ALA A 86 29.58 -2.79 7.22
N THR A 87 29.28 -2.71 8.51
CA THR A 87 27.96 -2.99 9.06
C THR A 87 27.21 -1.71 9.35
N GLY A 88 25.95 -1.65 8.98
CA GLY A 88 25.01 -0.59 9.35
C GLY A 88 24.03 -1.09 10.41
N THR A 89 23.60 -0.21 11.29
CA THR A 89 22.54 -0.51 12.27
C THR A 89 21.43 0.53 12.14
N VAL A 90 20.20 0.06 12.08
CA VAL A 90 18.99 0.90 11.97
C VAL A 90 17.91 0.40 12.92
N THR A 91 16.97 1.26 13.23
CA THR A 91 15.76 0.89 13.95
C THR A 91 14.70 0.44 12.95
N GLY A 92 14.05 -0.67 13.26
CA GLY A 92 12.85 -1.15 12.59
C GLY A 92 11.67 -1.18 13.55
N ARG A 93 10.46 -1.12 13.01
CA ARG A 93 9.21 -1.29 13.75
C ARG A 93 8.50 -2.53 13.26
N VAL A 94 8.07 -3.37 14.20
CA VAL A 94 7.27 -4.55 13.90
C VAL A 94 5.90 -4.11 13.36
N GLU A 95 5.65 -4.33 12.09
CA GLU A 95 4.40 -3.94 11.42
C GLU A 95 3.30 -4.97 11.61
N CYS A 96 3.67 -6.26 11.62
CA CYS A 96 2.73 -7.36 11.80
C CYS A 96 3.43 -8.58 12.34
N VAL A 97 2.69 -9.39 13.10
CA VAL A 97 3.11 -10.72 13.55
C VAL A 97 2.03 -11.75 13.22
N LEU A 98 2.44 -12.97 12.95
CA LEU A 98 1.58 -14.11 12.67
C LEU A 98 1.94 -15.27 13.63
N PRO A 99 0.96 -15.81 14.39
CA PRO A 99 -0.45 -15.35 14.49
C PRO A 99 -0.56 -13.99 15.21
N GLU A 100 -1.57 -13.22 14.86
CA GLU A 100 -1.77 -11.87 15.42
C GLU A 100 -2.04 -11.88 16.95
N ARG A 101 -2.65 -12.95 17.43
CA ARG A 101 -2.88 -13.19 18.84
C ARG A 101 -2.05 -14.37 19.33
N LEU A 102 -1.21 -14.11 20.32
CA LEU A 102 -0.55 -15.16 21.08
C LEU A 102 -1.56 -15.72 22.08
N GLU A 103 -1.83 -17.02 22.02
CA GLU A 103 -2.56 -17.66 23.11
C GLU A 103 -1.78 -17.53 24.42
N GLU A 104 -2.46 -17.20 25.52
CA GLU A 104 -1.83 -17.06 26.82
C GLU A 104 -1.04 -18.31 27.17
N ARG A 105 0.25 -18.12 27.45
CA ARG A 105 1.19 -19.18 27.79
C ARG A 105 0.63 -20.00 28.95
N ARG A 106 0.30 -21.25 28.73
CA ARG A 106 0.05 -22.21 29.82
C ARG A 106 1.34 -22.44 30.59
N PRO A 107 1.38 -22.21 31.93
CA PRO A 107 2.56 -22.45 32.72
C PRO A 107 3.04 -23.90 32.59
N GLY A 108 4.33 -24.10 32.33
CA GLY A 108 4.97 -25.42 32.35
C GLY A 108 5.25 -26.11 31.01
N ARG A 109 4.83 -25.58 29.88
CA ARG A 109 5.34 -26.00 28.55
C ARG A 109 6.25 -24.92 27.98
N ARG A 110 7.46 -25.30 27.55
CA ARG A 110 8.23 -24.49 26.58
C ARG A 110 7.40 -24.44 25.30
N ALA A 111 6.57 -23.41 25.18
CA ALA A 111 5.67 -23.25 24.07
C ALA A 111 6.51 -22.93 22.82
N LEU A 112 6.54 -23.84 21.87
CA LEU A 112 6.81 -23.50 20.48
C LEU A 112 5.73 -22.51 20.07
N TRP A 113 6.13 -21.39 19.51
CA TRP A 113 5.20 -20.43 18.90
C TRP A 113 4.37 -21.16 17.84
N ASP A 114 3.06 -20.89 17.85
CA ASP A 114 2.18 -21.50 16.87
C ASP A 114 2.56 -21.05 15.46
N LEU A 115 2.27 -21.91 14.47
CA LEU A 115 2.43 -21.53 13.08
C LEU A 115 1.38 -20.48 12.71
N PRO A 116 1.74 -19.52 11.85
CA PRO A 116 2.95 -19.48 11.01
C PRO A 116 4.19 -18.81 11.61
N ASP A 117 4.21 -18.34 12.85
CA ASP A 117 5.40 -17.77 13.54
C ASP A 117 6.27 -16.86 12.66
N LEU A 118 5.67 -15.85 12.06
CA LEU A 118 6.33 -14.86 11.22
C LEU A 118 6.14 -13.45 11.77
N ALA A 119 7.13 -12.59 11.57
CA ALA A 119 7.04 -11.17 11.82
C ALA A 119 7.58 -10.37 10.64
N LEU A 120 6.88 -9.31 10.30
CA LEU A 120 7.28 -8.35 9.30
C LEU A 120 7.68 -7.05 9.98
N ILE A 121 8.89 -6.57 9.69
CA ILE A 121 9.47 -5.37 10.27
C ILE A 121 9.64 -4.34 9.17
N ARG A 122 9.20 -3.10 9.41
CA ARG A 122 9.46 -1.94 8.56
C ARG A 122 10.66 -1.18 9.13
N VAL A 123 11.65 -0.95 8.29
CA VAL A 123 12.81 -0.11 8.63
C VAL A 123 12.39 1.36 8.62
N LEU A 124 12.76 2.10 9.66
CA LEU A 124 12.33 3.49 9.86
C LEU A 124 13.21 4.53 9.15
N ALA A 125 14.40 4.14 8.69
CA ALA A 125 15.30 5.01 7.96
C ALA A 125 15.58 4.46 6.55
N PRO A 126 15.72 5.31 5.53
CA PRO A 126 16.13 4.86 4.20
C PRO A 126 17.56 4.35 4.25
N VAL A 127 17.77 3.08 3.89
CA VAL A 127 19.08 2.44 3.84
C VAL A 127 19.21 1.65 2.55
N SER A 128 20.42 1.64 1.99
CA SER A 128 20.75 0.81 0.84
C SER A 128 21.15 -0.59 1.33
N HIS A 129 20.43 -1.60 0.90
CA HIS A 129 20.64 -3.00 1.27
C HIS A 129 20.30 -3.95 0.13
N ALA A 130 20.81 -5.18 0.18
CA ALA A 130 20.38 -6.25 -0.70
C ALA A 130 19.02 -6.80 -0.23
N CYS A 131 18.21 -7.35 -1.16
CA CYS A 131 17.00 -8.10 -0.87
C CYS A 131 17.14 -9.51 -1.42
N VAL A 132 16.51 -10.49 -0.78
CA VAL A 132 16.43 -11.86 -1.31
C VAL A 132 15.36 -11.97 -2.38
N TRP A 133 15.49 -12.96 -3.26
CA TRP A 133 14.41 -13.37 -4.17
C TRP A 133 13.50 -14.38 -3.47
N LEU A 134 12.24 -14.02 -3.22
CA LEU A 134 11.24 -14.93 -2.69
C LEU A 134 10.65 -15.79 -3.79
N THR A 135 10.41 -17.08 -3.52
CA THR A 135 9.70 -17.95 -4.45
C THR A 135 8.28 -17.44 -4.73
N ASP A 136 7.82 -17.58 -5.97
CA ASP A 136 6.41 -17.42 -6.33
C ASP A 136 5.67 -18.76 -6.26
N ARG A 137 6.39 -19.88 -6.21
CA ARG A 137 5.81 -21.24 -6.18
C ARG A 137 4.94 -21.45 -4.95
N SER A 138 3.76 -21.93 -5.16
CA SER A 138 2.83 -22.23 -4.06
C SER A 138 3.23 -23.47 -3.25
N ARG A 139 4.05 -24.35 -3.82
CA ARG A 139 4.52 -25.58 -3.16
C ARG A 139 6.03 -25.71 -3.29
N PRO A 140 6.75 -25.86 -2.17
CA PRO A 140 8.17 -26.17 -2.22
C PRO A 140 8.37 -27.59 -2.74
N ARG A 141 9.43 -27.83 -3.49
CA ARG A 141 9.91 -29.17 -3.81
C ARG A 141 10.84 -29.67 -2.73
N PHE A 142 10.97 -30.99 -2.61
CA PHE A 142 11.83 -31.64 -1.63
C PHE A 142 13.25 -31.83 -2.20
N ASP A 143 13.96 -30.74 -2.34
CA ASP A 143 15.31 -30.68 -2.90
C ASP A 143 16.34 -30.27 -1.84
N GLU A 144 17.60 -30.11 -2.23
CA GLU A 144 18.65 -29.54 -1.38
C GLU A 144 18.42 -28.05 -1.17
N VAL A 145 18.59 -27.61 0.08
CA VAL A 145 18.43 -26.22 0.48
C VAL A 145 19.62 -25.76 1.28
N ALA A 146 19.85 -24.45 1.32
CA ALA A 146 20.71 -23.82 2.29
C ALA A 146 19.87 -22.98 3.26
N TYR A 147 20.31 -22.85 4.49
CA TYR A 147 19.74 -21.92 5.46
C TYR A 147 20.84 -21.04 6.04
N PHE A 148 20.49 -19.80 6.35
CA PHE A 148 21.43 -18.79 6.80
C PHE A 148 20.93 -18.14 8.08
N GLY A 149 21.86 -17.62 8.88
CA GLY A 149 21.51 -16.87 10.07
C GLY A 149 22.73 -16.34 10.80
N CYS A 150 22.47 -15.52 11.80
CA CYS A 150 23.48 -14.94 12.65
C CYS A 150 23.85 -15.92 13.76
N THR A 151 25.11 -16.29 13.84
CA THR A 151 25.66 -17.10 14.93
C THR A 151 26.68 -16.25 15.69
N GLU A 152 26.90 -16.55 16.96
CA GLU A 152 27.92 -15.90 17.77
C GLU A 152 29.07 -16.89 18.03
N ASP A 153 30.01 -16.99 17.09
CA ASP A 153 31.23 -17.76 17.27
C ASP A 153 32.30 -16.85 17.88
N LEU A 154 32.94 -17.32 18.96
CA LEU A 154 33.97 -16.58 19.69
C LEU A 154 33.52 -15.17 20.16
N GLY A 155 32.23 -14.93 20.37
CA GLY A 155 31.69 -13.67 20.85
C GLY A 155 31.54 -12.56 19.77
N THR A 156 31.74 -12.91 18.52
CA THR A 156 31.50 -12.00 17.38
C THR A 156 30.35 -12.53 16.55
N PRO A 157 29.27 -11.71 16.33
CA PRO A 157 28.18 -12.12 15.48
C PRO A 157 28.62 -12.21 14.01
N GLU A 158 28.36 -13.34 13.37
CA GLU A 158 28.65 -13.58 11.96
C GLU A 158 27.44 -14.22 11.28
N ILE A 159 27.22 -13.89 9.99
CA ILE A 159 26.20 -14.55 9.16
C ILE A 159 26.83 -15.79 8.53
N THR A 160 26.33 -16.95 8.92
CA THR A 160 26.78 -18.25 8.41
C THR A 160 25.72 -18.97 7.63
N GLY A 161 26.11 -19.79 6.66
CA GLY A 161 25.23 -20.61 5.84
C GLY A 161 25.54 -22.10 6.01
N ARG A 162 24.50 -22.94 5.98
CA ARG A 162 24.60 -24.40 6.00
C ARG A 162 23.66 -25.03 4.98
N THR A 163 24.01 -26.18 4.49
CA THR A 163 23.17 -26.91 3.52
C THR A 163 22.52 -28.10 4.19
N THR A 164 21.27 -28.39 3.79
CA THR A 164 20.48 -29.54 4.24
C THR A 164 19.48 -29.95 3.16
N ARG A 165 18.62 -30.92 3.46
CA ARG A 165 17.55 -31.38 2.56
C ARG A 165 16.18 -31.11 3.16
N LEU A 166 15.20 -30.79 2.31
CA LEU A 166 13.81 -30.77 2.72
C LEU A 166 13.30 -32.20 2.86
N ARG A 167 12.71 -32.54 4.01
CA ARG A 167 12.20 -33.88 4.34
C ARG A 167 10.69 -34.00 4.26
N GLY A 168 9.98 -32.91 4.07
CA GLY A 168 8.55 -32.89 3.99
C GLY A 168 7.91 -31.62 4.50
N SER A 169 6.60 -31.53 4.39
CA SER A 169 5.81 -30.44 4.93
C SER A 169 4.91 -30.90 6.07
N ALA A 170 4.48 -29.99 6.91
CA ALA A 170 3.52 -30.21 8.00
C ALA A 170 2.53 -29.04 8.05
N GLY A 171 1.42 -29.19 8.76
CA GLY A 171 0.43 -28.12 8.93
C GLY A 171 -0.13 -27.59 7.59
N HIS A 172 -0.51 -28.49 6.67
CA HIS A 172 -1.02 -28.14 5.33
C HIS A 172 -0.05 -27.26 4.52
N GLY A 173 1.27 -27.52 4.65
CA GLY A 173 2.30 -26.77 3.95
C GLY A 173 2.81 -25.51 4.67
N ALA A 174 2.30 -25.22 5.86
CA ALA A 174 2.75 -24.05 6.63
C ALA A 174 4.18 -24.22 7.17
N ALA A 175 4.56 -25.43 7.55
CA ALA A 175 5.89 -25.76 8.02
C ALA A 175 6.61 -26.67 7.07
N ILE A 176 7.92 -26.49 6.96
CA ILE A 176 8.86 -27.26 6.16
C ILE A 176 9.80 -27.97 7.13
N ARG A 177 10.00 -29.28 6.98
CA ARG A 177 10.94 -30.06 7.79
C ARG A 177 12.31 -30.06 7.11
N LEU A 178 13.30 -29.57 7.84
CA LEU A 178 14.71 -29.65 7.46
C LEU A 178 15.32 -30.99 7.90
N GLY A 179 16.41 -31.41 7.26
CA GLY A 179 17.07 -32.69 7.51
C GLY A 179 17.44 -32.94 8.95
N ASP A 180 17.59 -34.22 9.30
CA ASP A 180 17.77 -34.65 10.69
C ASP A 180 19.25 -34.56 11.16
N ASP A 181 20.19 -34.40 10.24
CA ASP A 181 21.62 -34.47 10.49
C ASP A 181 22.26 -33.13 10.90
N ASP A 182 21.51 -32.02 10.75
CA ASP A 182 22.02 -30.68 11.02
C ASP A 182 21.43 -30.06 12.29
N GLU A 183 22.28 -29.54 13.12
CA GLU A 183 21.89 -28.78 14.31
C GLU A 183 21.67 -27.32 13.96
N ILE A 184 20.46 -26.81 14.09
CA ILE A 184 20.20 -25.37 13.95
C ILE A 184 20.78 -24.67 15.19
N GLU A 185 21.76 -23.82 14.96
CA GLU A 185 22.45 -23.09 16.02
C GLU A 185 21.56 -21.96 16.59
N PRO A 186 21.76 -21.60 17.87
CA PRO A 186 21.14 -20.41 18.45
C PRO A 186 21.49 -19.16 17.63
N GLY A 187 20.49 -18.30 17.40
CA GLY A 187 20.62 -17.10 16.59
C GLY A 187 20.19 -17.26 15.12
N MET A 188 20.16 -18.48 14.58
CA MET A 188 19.72 -18.71 13.20
C MET A 188 18.21 -18.57 12.98
N SER A 189 17.39 -18.62 14.04
CA SER A 189 15.94 -18.41 13.95
C SER A 189 15.62 -17.07 13.28
N GLY A 190 14.72 -17.08 12.32
CA GLY A 190 14.34 -15.92 11.51
C GLY A 190 15.13 -15.76 10.21
N GLY A 191 16.20 -16.55 10.01
CA GLY A 191 17.00 -16.50 8.79
C GLY A 191 16.35 -17.20 7.60
N PRO A 192 16.80 -16.93 6.35
CA PRO A 192 16.20 -17.46 5.13
C PRO A 192 16.58 -18.92 4.87
N VAL A 193 15.67 -19.68 4.27
CA VAL A 193 15.89 -21.02 3.69
C VAL A 193 15.80 -20.91 2.18
N VAL A 194 16.86 -21.28 1.47
CA VAL A 194 17.04 -21.08 0.02
C VAL A 194 17.05 -22.44 -0.69
N ASP A 195 16.23 -22.59 -1.71
CA ASP A 195 16.25 -23.71 -2.65
C ASP A 195 17.51 -23.57 -3.54
N LEU A 196 18.44 -24.50 -3.44
CA LEU A 196 19.69 -24.46 -4.20
C LEU A 196 19.52 -24.81 -5.68
N VAL A 197 18.42 -25.45 -6.06
CA VAL A 197 18.14 -25.77 -7.46
C VAL A 197 17.60 -24.57 -8.21
N ARG A 198 16.79 -23.73 -7.51
CA ARG A 198 16.07 -22.59 -8.13
C ARG A 198 16.61 -21.23 -7.74
N GLY A 199 17.45 -21.19 -6.69
CA GLY A 199 17.99 -19.94 -6.17
C GLY A 199 16.93 -19.05 -5.50
N GLU A 200 15.87 -19.63 -4.92
CA GLU A 200 14.73 -18.90 -4.36
C GLU A 200 14.60 -19.14 -2.86
N VAL A 201 14.26 -18.11 -2.10
CA VAL A 201 13.93 -18.26 -0.68
C VAL A 201 12.55 -18.90 -0.56
N VAL A 202 12.47 -20.05 0.07
CA VAL A 202 11.25 -20.85 0.24
C VAL A 202 10.71 -20.82 1.66
N GLY A 203 11.52 -20.41 2.65
CA GLY A 203 11.12 -20.45 4.05
C GLY A 203 11.96 -19.58 4.98
N VAL A 204 11.52 -19.54 6.22
CA VAL A 204 12.14 -18.85 7.35
C VAL A 204 12.49 -19.88 8.41
N VAL A 205 13.74 -19.95 8.84
CA VAL A 205 14.21 -20.86 9.91
C VAL A 205 13.45 -20.57 11.20
N LYS A 206 12.74 -21.57 11.75
CA LYS A 206 11.92 -21.38 12.94
C LYS A 206 12.60 -21.88 14.21
N ALA A 207 12.96 -23.14 14.26
CA ALA A 207 13.41 -23.78 15.49
C ALA A 207 14.08 -25.12 15.26
N ARG A 208 14.86 -25.53 16.26
CA ARG A 208 15.40 -26.86 16.40
C ARG A 208 14.34 -27.85 16.88
N ARG A 209 14.33 -29.07 16.39
CA ARG A 209 13.54 -30.19 16.95
C ARG A 209 14.24 -30.78 18.16
N HIS A 210 13.50 -30.94 19.26
CA HIS A 210 14.05 -31.39 20.56
C HIS A 210 14.37 -32.87 20.66
N ALA A 211 13.87 -33.71 19.78
CA ALA A 211 14.13 -35.16 19.80
C ALA A 211 14.39 -35.68 18.39
N GLY A 212 15.60 -36.06 18.11
CA GLY A 212 15.96 -36.76 16.87
C GLY A 212 16.64 -35.94 15.79
N GLY A 213 17.18 -34.74 16.07
CA GLY A 213 17.87 -33.90 15.09
C GLY A 213 16.92 -33.14 14.14
N GLY A 214 17.50 -32.32 13.27
CA GLY A 214 16.78 -31.56 12.25
C GLY A 214 16.10 -30.30 12.73
N GLY A 215 15.54 -29.51 11.77
CA GLY A 215 14.91 -28.24 12.02
C GLY A 215 13.51 -28.12 11.42
N LEU A 216 12.87 -27.00 11.76
CA LEU A 216 11.64 -26.52 11.15
C LEU A 216 11.87 -25.17 10.53
N ALA A 217 11.31 -24.97 9.33
CA ALA A 217 11.17 -23.66 8.71
C ALA A 217 9.69 -23.37 8.45
N VAL A 218 9.35 -22.11 8.37
CA VAL A 218 7.99 -21.64 7.98
C VAL A 218 8.04 -21.30 6.50
N SER A 219 7.08 -21.79 5.73
CA SER A 219 6.99 -21.45 4.30
C SER A 219 6.69 -19.95 4.10
N VAL A 220 7.40 -19.28 3.19
CA VAL A 220 7.13 -17.88 2.84
C VAL A 220 5.75 -17.67 2.21
N VAL A 221 5.13 -18.72 1.70
CA VAL A 221 3.74 -18.68 1.21
C VAL A 221 2.76 -18.30 2.33
N GLN A 222 3.12 -18.51 3.60
CA GLN A 222 2.34 -18.08 4.75
C GLN A 222 2.22 -16.56 4.87
N LEU A 223 3.03 -15.78 4.16
CA LEU A 223 2.81 -14.33 4.03
C LEU A 223 1.44 -13.99 3.44
N ARG A 224 0.81 -14.89 2.69
CA ARG A 224 -0.59 -14.73 2.22
C ARG A 224 -1.62 -14.74 3.36
N THR A 225 -1.24 -15.15 4.56
CA THR A 225 -2.12 -15.07 5.75
C THR A 225 -2.00 -13.74 6.51
N LEU A 226 -1.15 -12.83 6.04
CA LEU A 226 -1.11 -11.47 6.57
C LEU A 226 -2.50 -10.85 6.56
N PRO A 227 -2.87 -10.06 7.59
CA PRO A 227 -4.21 -9.53 7.72
C PRO A 227 -4.70 -8.88 6.44
N MET A 228 -5.83 -9.37 5.95
CA MET A 228 -6.50 -8.76 4.81
C MET A 228 -7.17 -7.48 5.30
N PRO A 229 -6.87 -6.36 4.69
CA PRO A 229 -7.54 -5.13 5.03
C PRO A 229 -9.04 -5.22 4.68
N LEU A 230 -9.84 -4.37 5.32
CA LEU A 230 -11.26 -4.22 4.99
C LEU A 230 -11.43 -3.90 3.49
N ARG A 231 -12.57 -4.28 2.90
CA ARG A 231 -12.85 -4.20 1.46
C ARG A 231 -12.24 -2.98 0.78
N GLY A 232 -11.52 -3.20 -0.29
CA GLY A 232 -10.92 -2.16 -1.14
C GLY A 232 -9.46 -1.78 -0.85
N GLN A 233 -8.83 -2.42 0.11
CA GLN A 233 -7.46 -2.08 0.53
C GLN A 233 -6.41 -2.95 -0.15
N THR A 234 -5.27 -2.36 -0.48
CA THR A 234 -4.07 -3.13 -0.82
C THR A 234 -3.48 -3.69 0.47
N GLY A 235 -3.65 -5.00 0.70
CA GLY A 235 -3.14 -5.67 1.88
C GLY A 235 -1.63 -5.53 2.03
N LEU A 236 -1.15 -5.66 3.26
CA LEU A 236 0.27 -5.61 3.59
C LEU A 236 1.08 -6.61 2.75
N TYR A 237 0.58 -7.84 2.61
CA TYR A 237 1.17 -8.87 1.73
C TYR A 237 1.48 -8.30 0.34
N ARG A 238 0.50 -7.68 -0.28
CA ARG A 238 0.60 -7.20 -1.64
C ARG A 238 1.56 -6.01 -1.77
N ARG A 239 1.53 -5.04 -0.83
CA ARG A 239 2.50 -3.92 -0.81
C ARG A 239 3.94 -4.41 -0.78
N VAL A 240 4.19 -5.41 0.07
CA VAL A 240 5.53 -5.98 0.23
C VAL A 240 5.94 -6.75 -1.01
N MET A 241 5.06 -7.58 -1.58
CA MET A 241 5.39 -8.36 -2.77
C MET A 241 5.53 -7.49 -4.03
N GLN A 242 4.72 -6.43 -4.15
CA GLN A 242 4.91 -5.44 -5.20
C GLN A 242 6.27 -4.73 -5.09
N ALA A 243 6.62 -4.27 -3.90
CA ALA A 243 7.93 -3.64 -3.67
C ALA A 243 9.10 -4.61 -3.92
N HIS A 244 8.92 -5.91 -3.59
CA HIS A 244 9.88 -6.98 -3.88
C HIS A 244 10.09 -7.12 -5.39
N ASP A 245 9.01 -7.30 -6.17
CA ASP A 245 9.09 -7.57 -7.60
C ASP A 245 9.64 -6.37 -8.36
N LEU A 246 9.19 -5.17 -8.04
CA LEU A 246 9.70 -3.93 -8.64
C LEU A 246 11.20 -3.72 -8.33
N HIS A 247 11.64 -4.01 -7.10
CA HIS A 247 13.05 -3.90 -6.73
C HIS A 247 13.95 -4.78 -7.61
N HIS A 248 13.58 -6.04 -7.81
CA HIS A 248 14.36 -6.95 -8.63
C HIS A 248 14.26 -6.60 -10.13
N TYR A 249 13.13 -6.10 -10.57
CA TYR A 249 12.93 -5.63 -11.94
C TYR A 249 13.81 -4.41 -12.23
N ASP A 250 13.79 -3.40 -11.34
CA ASP A 250 14.64 -2.23 -11.46
C ASP A 250 16.14 -2.58 -11.46
N GLN A 251 16.54 -3.52 -10.59
CA GLN A 251 17.92 -4.01 -10.60
C GLN A 251 18.29 -4.72 -11.91
N HIS A 252 17.39 -5.49 -12.49
CA HIS A 252 17.61 -6.18 -13.77
C HIS A 252 17.72 -5.21 -14.95
N LEU A 253 16.92 -4.13 -14.94
CA LEU A 253 16.96 -3.12 -16.01
C LEU A 253 18.12 -2.12 -15.87
N SER A 254 18.77 -2.04 -14.71
CA SER A 254 19.78 -1.04 -14.43
C SER A 254 21.15 -1.44 -15.00
N ASP A 255 21.60 -0.78 -16.05
CA ASP A 255 22.97 -0.90 -16.57
C ASP A 255 24.07 -0.38 -15.61
N LEU A 256 23.66 0.28 -14.52
CA LEU A 256 24.57 0.89 -13.54
C LEU A 256 24.96 -0.06 -12.39
N ASN A 257 24.42 -1.27 -12.37
CA ASN A 257 24.73 -2.24 -11.33
C ASN A 257 26.13 -2.84 -11.53
N SER A 258 27.09 -2.30 -10.79
CA SER A 258 28.43 -2.92 -10.64
C SER A 258 28.38 -4.21 -9.79
N ARG A 259 27.24 -4.54 -9.19
CA ARG A 259 27.04 -5.70 -8.31
C ARG A 259 26.20 -6.75 -9.01
N ARG A 260 26.59 -8.00 -8.79
CA ARG A 260 25.85 -9.17 -9.26
C ARG A 260 24.44 -9.20 -8.68
N THR A 261 23.44 -9.36 -9.52
CA THR A 261 22.02 -9.42 -9.14
C THR A 261 21.56 -10.86 -8.96
N TRP A 262 20.37 -11.05 -8.37
CA TRP A 262 19.72 -12.37 -8.33
C TRP A 262 19.47 -12.94 -9.71
N THR A 263 19.08 -12.11 -10.66
CA THR A 263 18.84 -12.51 -12.05
C THR A 263 20.11 -13.06 -12.71
N ASP A 264 21.26 -12.43 -12.45
CA ASP A 264 22.56 -12.92 -12.97
C ASP A 264 22.90 -14.29 -12.38
N VAL A 265 22.75 -14.42 -11.06
CA VAL A 265 23.03 -15.70 -10.38
C VAL A 265 22.09 -16.82 -10.81
N HIS A 266 20.79 -16.52 -10.99
CA HIS A 266 19.85 -17.50 -11.55
C HIS A 266 20.26 -17.98 -12.95
N GLY A 267 20.88 -17.10 -13.77
CA GLY A 267 21.40 -17.46 -15.08
C GLY A 267 22.60 -18.41 -15.06
N GLU A 268 23.31 -18.47 -13.93
CA GLU A 268 24.53 -19.26 -13.74
C GLU A 268 24.29 -20.53 -12.92
N LEU A 269 23.11 -20.71 -12.32
CA LEU A 269 22.80 -21.90 -11.55
C LEU A 269 22.88 -23.16 -12.46
N PRO A 270 23.49 -24.25 -11.95
CA PRO A 270 23.54 -25.49 -12.71
C PRO A 270 22.11 -26.00 -12.96
N PRO A 271 21.85 -26.60 -14.14
CA PRO A 271 20.54 -27.21 -14.42
C PRO A 271 20.26 -28.30 -13.38
N GLY A 272 19.05 -28.29 -12.82
CA GLY A 272 18.63 -29.28 -11.81
C GLY A 272 18.65 -30.70 -12.40
N GLU A 273 19.06 -31.68 -11.60
CA GLU A 273 18.97 -33.11 -11.97
C GLU A 273 17.50 -33.46 -12.27
N GLY A 274 17.24 -33.96 -13.49
CA GLY A 274 15.91 -34.36 -13.93
C GLY A 274 15.12 -33.27 -14.68
N ASP A 275 15.77 -32.24 -15.23
CA ASP A 275 15.13 -31.40 -16.24
C ASP A 275 15.14 -32.11 -17.61
N PRO A 276 14.06 -32.81 -17.99
CA PRO A 276 14.05 -33.64 -19.22
C PRO A 276 14.07 -32.80 -20.50
N TYR A 277 13.91 -31.47 -20.39
CA TYR A 277 13.78 -30.56 -21.53
C TYR A 277 14.96 -29.61 -21.72
N GLY A 278 15.98 -29.68 -20.88
CA GLY A 278 17.23 -28.92 -21.05
C GLY A 278 16.97 -27.38 -21.17
N GLY A 279 16.09 -26.82 -20.39
CA GLY A 279 15.73 -25.38 -20.42
C GLY A 279 14.88 -24.95 -21.61
N ARG A 280 14.60 -25.82 -22.58
CA ARG A 280 13.68 -25.49 -23.69
C ARG A 280 12.24 -25.48 -23.17
N GLY A 281 11.53 -24.34 -23.34
CA GLY A 281 10.15 -24.17 -22.91
C GLY A 281 9.99 -23.52 -21.53
N ARG A 282 11.07 -22.98 -20.96
CA ARG A 282 11.04 -22.12 -19.75
C ARG A 282 11.40 -20.67 -20.11
N LEU A 283 10.91 -19.74 -19.30
CA LEU A 283 11.40 -18.37 -19.35
C LEU A 283 12.82 -18.30 -18.79
N THR A 284 13.66 -17.49 -19.40
CA THR A 284 14.97 -17.16 -18.83
C THR A 284 14.79 -16.42 -17.50
N PRO A 285 15.79 -16.40 -16.62
CA PRO A 285 15.73 -15.61 -15.38
C PRO A 285 15.37 -14.14 -15.60
N GLY A 286 15.96 -13.50 -16.61
CA GLY A 286 15.65 -12.11 -16.97
C GLY A 286 14.20 -11.92 -17.43
N GLU A 287 13.68 -12.83 -18.25
CA GLU A 287 12.28 -12.80 -18.67
C GLU A 287 11.32 -13.02 -17.52
N ARG A 288 11.66 -13.88 -16.56
CA ARG A 288 10.86 -14.11 -15.37
C ARG A 288 10.87 -12.86 -14.44
N THR A 289 12.03 -12.26 -14.25
CA THR A 289 12.16 -11.01 -13.50
C THR A 289 11.33 -9.90 -14.12
N THR A 290 11.44 -9.74 -15.45
CA THR A 290 10.65 -8.76 -16.21
C THR A 290 9.15 -9.03 -16.07
N LEU A 291 8.71 -10.28 -16.21
CA LEU A 291 7.29 -10.62 -16.07
C LEU A 291 6.76 -10.29 -14.66
N CYS A 292 7.50 -10.63 -13.60
CA CYS A 292 7.10 -10.29 -12.23
C CYS A 292 7.00 -8.77 -12.04
N GLY A 293 7.94 -7.98 -12.58
CA GLY A 293 7.91 -6.53 -12.54
C GLY A 293 6.71 -5.94 -13.27
N LEU A 294 6.46 -6.36 -14.51
CA LEU A 294 5.31 -5.89 -15.29
C LEU A 294 3.97 -6.24 -14.64
N LEU A 295 3.86 -7.42 -14.02
CA LEU A 295 2.67 -7.80 -13.25
C LEU A 295 2.52 -6.97 -11.97
N ALA A 296 3.62 -6.54 -11.36
CA ALA A 296 3.61 -5.68 -10.18
C ALA A 296 3.18 -4.23 -10.49
N GLU A 297 3.39 -3.74 -11.72
CA GLU A 297 2.91 -2.44 -12.21
C GLU A 297 1.37 -2.39 -12.36
N LEU A 298 0.74 -3.55 -12.50
CA LEU A 298 -0.70 -3.63 -12.74
C LEU A 298 -1.52 -3.51 -11.45
N PRO A 299 -2.75 -2.99 -11.55
CA PRO A 299 -3.70 -3.01 -10.45
C PRO A 299 -3.99 -4.43 -9.97
N PRO A 300 -4.52 -4.59 -8.75
CA PRO A 300 -4.82 -5.90 -8.19
C PRO A 300 -5.85 -6.68 -8.98
N PRO A 301 -5.80 -8.02 -8.89
CA PRO A 301 -6.91 -8.84 -9.32
C PRO A 301 -8.18 -8.49 -8.53
N GLY A 302 -9.32 -8.56 -9.20
CA GLY A 302 -10.63 -8.31 -8.60
C GLY A 302 -10.94 -9.25 -7.43
N SER A 303 -10.53 -10.51 -7.54
CA SER A 303 -10.65 -11.54 -6.51
C SER A 303 -9.69 -12.70 -6.80
N SER A 304 -9.56 -13.60 -5.83
CA SER A 304 -8.80 -14.85 -6.00
C SER A 304 -9.39 -15.76 -7.08
N GLU A 305 -10.70 -15.71 -7.27
CA GLU A 305 -11.40 -16.48 -8.31
C GLU A 305 -11.00 -16.03 -9.71
N VAL A 306 -10.81 -14.71 -9.91
CA VAL A 306 -10.30 -14.18 -11.19
C VAL A 306 -8.92 -14.77 -11.49
N VAL A 307 -8.00 -14.77 -10.52
CA VAL A 307 -6.67 -15.36 -10.71
C VAL A 307 -6.76 -16.84 -11.04
N ARG A 308 -7.58 -17.61 -10.30
CA ARG A 308 -7.76 -19.05 -10.55
C ARG A 308 -8.33 -19.33 -11.94
N ALA A 309 -9.35 -18.60 -12.36
CA ALA A 309 -9.93 -18.75 -13.69
C ALA A 309 -8.92 -18.47 -14.81
N LEU A 310 -8.06 -17.47 -14.65
CA LEU A 310 -7.00 -17.18 -15.62
C LEU A 310 -5.90 -18.25 -15.61
N VAL A 311 -5.56 -18.80 -14.45
CA VAL A 311 -4.62 -19.92 -14.32
C VAL A 311 -5.17 -21.17 -14.98
N GLU A 312 -6.44 -21.54 -14.71
CA GLU A 312 -7.13 -22.66 -15.34
C GLU A 312 -7.15 -22.50 -16.86
N ALA A 313 -7.53 -21.32 -17.35
CA ALA A 313 -7.55 -21.04 -18.78
C ALA A 313 -6.16 -21.09 -19.43
N ALA A 314 -5.09 -20.76 -18.71
CA ALA A 314 -3.71 -20.84 -19.19
C ALA A 314 -3.16 -22.26 -19.19
N ARG A 315 -3.54 -23.08 -18.20
CA ARG A 315 -3.13 -24.51 -18.07
C ARG A 315 -3.95 -25.45 -18.94
N GLY A 316 -5.23 -25.13 -19.18
CA GLY A 316 -6.21 -25.99 -19.78
C GLY A 316 -6.86 -26.98 -18.80
N GLU A 317 -6.56 -26.86 -17.51
CA GLU A 317 -7.16 -27.66 -16.43
C GLU A 317 -7.16 -26.89 -15.11
N GLU A 318 -8.03 -27.26 -14.19
CA GLU A 318 -8.10 -26.67 -12.85
C GLU A 318 -6.79 -26.93 -12.08
N PRO A 319 -6.17 -25.90 -11.50
CA PRO A 319 -4.99 -26.09 -10.67
C PRO A 319 -5.32 -26.88 -9.42
N GLU A 320 -4.36 -27.71 -8.96
CA GLU A 320 -4.55 -28.42 -7.70
C GLU A 320 -4.92 -27.47 -6.55
N PRO A 321 -5.93 -27.83 -5.72
CA PRO A 321 -6.35 -27.02 -4.61
C PRO A 321 -5.18 -26.67 -3.68
N HIS A 322 -5.01 -25.40 -3.37
CA HIS A 322 -4.05 -24.92 -2.38
C HIS A 322 -4.81 -24.28 -1.21
N PRO A 323 -4.42 -24.53 0.06
CA PRO A 323 -5.14 -24.02 1.22
C PRO A 323 -5.15 -22.49 1.31
N LEU A 324 -4.14 -21.85 0.71
CA LEU A 324 -4.05 -20.39 0.65
C LEU A 324 -4.42 -19.90 -0.75
N ALA A 325 -5.39 -18.99 -0.80
CA ALA A 325 -5.85 -18.39 -2.05
C ALA A 325 -4.78 -17.48 -2.68
N PRO A 326 -4.70 -17.37 -4.01
CA PRO A 326 -3.86 -16.38 -4.66
C PRO A 326 -4.41 -14.97 -4.42
N LEU A 327 -3.54 -14.03 -4.05
CA LEU A 327 -3.90 -12.65 -3.71
C LEU A 327 -3.37 -11.62 -4.71
N SER A 328 -2.46 -12.02 -5.58
CA SER A 328 -1.80 -11.17 -6.57
C SER A 328 -1.66 -11.89 -7.92
N TRP A 329 -1.34 -11.13 -8.97
CA TRP A 329 -1.01 -11.74 -10.28
C TRP A 329 0.23 -12.64 -10.20
N ARG A 330 1.21 -12.28 -9.38
CA ARG A 330 2.38 -13.12 -9.08
C ARG A 330 2.00 -14.47 -8.51
N ASP A 331 1.00 -14.54 -7.62
CA ASP A 331 0.56 -15.81 -7.04
C ASP A 331 -0.04 -16.75 -8.09
N GLY A 332 -0.64 -16.17 -9.15
CA GLY A 332 -1.09 -16.93 -10.30
C GLY A 332 0.06 -17.58 -11.08
N LEU A 333 1.20 -16.87 -11.25
CA LEU A 333 2.41 -17.48 -11.83
C LEU A 333 2.86 -18.70 -11.02
N GLY A 334 2.81 -18.60 -9.69
CA GLY A 334 3.18 -19.67 -8.78
C GLY A 334 2.35 -20.95 -8.92
N LEU A 335 1.16 -20.87 -9.52
CA LEU A 335 0.29 -22.00 -9.82
C LEU A 335 0.54 -22.58 -11.22
N LEU A 336 1.37 -21.95 -12.05
CA LEU A 336 1.68 -22.37 -13.43
C LEU A 336 2.96 -23.20 -13.54
N HIS A 337 3.71 -23.30 -12.47
CA HIS A 337 4.88 -24.18 -12.45
C HIS A 337 4.48 -25.65 -12.58
N ASP A 338 5.30 -26.41 -13.30
CA ASP A 338 5.11 -27.84 -13.51
C ASP A 338 3.72 -28.20 -14.11
N PRO A 339 3.37 -27.65 -15.28
CA PRO A 339 2.09 -27.95 -15.90
C PRO A 339 2.02 -29.40 -16.30
N PRO A 340 0.84 -30.05 -16.21
CA PRO A 340 0.65 -31.46 -16.60
C PRO A 340 0.85 -31.66 -18.09
N GLY A 341 1.19 -32.89 -18.49
CA GLY A 341 1.30 -33.30 -19.89
C GLY A 341 2.48 -32.68 -20.64
N GLY A 342 3.48 -32.08 -19.96
CA GLY A 342 4.68 -31.54 -20.59
C GLY A 342 4.42 -30.28 -21.44
N ALA A 343 3.28 -29.62 -21.27
CA ALA A 343 3.07 -28.28 -21.82
C ALA A 343 4.16 -27.37 -21.28
N GLY A 344 4.88 -26.66 -22.15
CA GLY A 344 5.99 -25.81 -21.72
C GLY A 344 5.52 -24.74 -20.71
N GLU A 345 6.18 -24.67 -19.58
CA GLU A 345 5.90 -23.71 -18.47
C GLU A 345 5.81 -22.27 -19.00
N ALA A 346 6.76 -21.89 -19.89
CA ALA A 346 6.74 -20.58 -20.52
C ALA A 346 5.46 -20.31 -21.34
N ALA A 347 4.93 -21.32 -22.04
CA ALA A 347 3.70 -21.14 -22.81
C ALA A 347 2.50 -20.86 -21.90
N ALA A 348 2.40 -21.60 -20.77
CA ALA A 348 1.35 -21.37 -19.79
C ALA A 348 1.47 -19.97 -19.14
N MET A 349 2.70 -19.55 -18.78
CA MET A 349 2.94 -18.20 -18.23
C MET A 349 2.61 -17.10 -19.22
N LEU A 350 2.95 -17.25 -20.51
CA LEU A 350 2.61 -16.28 -21.55
C LEU A 350 1.11 -16.21 -21.83
N ARG A 351 0.38 -17.34 -21.82
CA ARG A 351 -1.09 -17.34 -21.90
C ARG A 351 -1.71 -16.58 -20.75
N TYR A 352 -1.23 -16.86 -19.54
CA TYR A 352 -1.67 -16.17 -18.34
C TYR A 352 -1.39 -14.65 -18.42
N ALA A 353 -0.18 -14.26 -18.78
CA ALA A 353 0.20 -12.86 -18.92
C ALA A 353 -0.62 -12.13 -20.00
N ALA A 354 -0.90 -12.80 -21.13
CA ALA A 354 -1.77 -12.26 -22.18
C ALA A 354 -3.21 -12.03 -21.67
N ASP A 355 -3.75 -12.95 -20.85
CA ASP A 355 -5.07 -12.76 -20.26
C ASP A 355 -5.08 -11.69 -19.18
N VAL A 356 -3.99 -11.60 -18.39
CA VAL A 356 -3.83 -10.53 -17.37
C VAL A 356 -3.78 -9.17 -18.01
N SER A 357 -3.10 -8.98 -19.17
CA SER A 357 -3.00 -7.68 -19.85
C SER A 357 -4.37 -7.12 -20.29
N VAL A 358 -5.38 -7.97 -20.43
CA VAL A 358 -6.75 -7.60 -20.81
C VAL A 358 -7.77 -7.85 -19.70
N ALA A 359 -7.31 -8.20 -18.50
CA ALA A 359 -8.18 -8.48 -17.37
C ALA A 359 -9.02 -7.27 -16.97
N ASP A 360 -10.10 -7.53 -16.26
CA ASP A 360 -10.94 -6.49 -15.69
C ASP A 360 -10.33 -6.04 -14.36
N TYR A 361 -9.57 -4.97 -14.40
CA TYR A 361 -8.94 -4.40 -13.22
C TYR A 361 -9.96 -3.63 -12.40
N ARG A 362 -9.87 -3.71 -11.09
CA ARG A 362 -10.70 -2.90 -10.18
C ARG A 362 -10.44 -1.40 -10.34
N GLU A 363 -9.22 -1.03 -10.65
CA GLU A 363 -8.76 0.34 -10.86
C GLU A 363 -8.17 0.44 -12.26
N PRO A 364 -8.22 1.58 -12.93
CA PRO A 364 -7.53 1.73 -14.19
C PRO A 364 -6.03 1.51 -13.98
N PRO A 365 -5.34 0.75 -14.85
CA PRO A 365 -3.90 0.60 -14.77
C PRO A 365 -3.21 1.95 -15.00
N THR A 366 -1.97 2.06 -14.56
CA THR A 366 -1.09 3.15 -15.00
C THR A 366 -1.11 3.18 -16.54
N PRO A 367 -1.27 4.36 -17.16
CA PRO A 367 -1.36 4.44 -18.61
C PRO A 367 -0.19 3.72 -19.29
N GLY A 368 -0.51 2.73 -20.12
CA GLY A 368 0.47 1.93 -20.86
C GLY A 368 0.96 0.66 -20.16
N ALA A 369 0.70 0.44 -18.87
CA ALA A 369 1.22 -0.75 -18.16
C ALA A 369 0.65 -2.08 -18.70
N ASP A 370 -0.62 -2.12 -19.06
CA ASP A 370 -1.24 -3.29 -19.69
C ASP A 370 -0.74 -3.50 -21.13
N GLU A 371 -0.49 -2.42 -21.86
CA GLU A 371 0.13 -2.46 -23.21
C GLU A 371 1.57 -2.95 -23.14
N GLU A 372 2.36 -2.48 -22.18
CA GLU A 372 3.75 -2.89 -21.97
C GLU A 372 3.85 -4.38 -21.64
N LEU A 373 2.98 -4.90 -20.78
CA LEU A 373 2.90 -6.34 -20.53
C LEU A 373 2.57 -7.11 -21.80
N TRP A 374 1.60 -6.62 -22.61
CA TRP A 374 1.25 -7.28 -23.87
C TRP A 374 2.39 -7.25 -24.89
N ASP A 375 3.08 -6.13 -25.02
CA ASP A 375 4.23 -6.00 -25.91
C ASP A 375 5.37 -6.95 -25.55
N TRP A 376 5.63 -7.09 -24.23
CA TRP A 376 6.59 -8.05 -23.73
C TRP A 376 6.16 -9.50 -24.02
N VAL A 377 4.89 -9.87 -23.81
CA VAL A 377 4.34 -11.19 -24.13
C VAL A 377 4.57 -11.51 -25.61
N ARG A 378 4.25 -10.57 -26.47
CA ARG A 378 4.38 -10.72 -27.93
C ARG A 378 5.83 -10.92 -28.36
N ALA A 379 6.76 -10.11 -27.84
CA ALA A 379 8.18 -10.21 -28.13
C ALA A 379 8.77 -11.55 -27.63
N THR A 380 8.41 -11.98 -26.42
CA THR A 380 8.89 -13.23 -25.86
C THR A 380 8.33 -14.44 -26.64
N ALA A 381 7.08 -14.40 -27.08
CA ALA A 381 6.45 -15.47 -27.87
C ALA A 381 7.11 -15.64 -29.26
N GLU A 382 7.61 -14.57 -29.87
CA GLU A 382 8.35 -14.64 -31.16
C GLU A 382 9.59 -15.54 -31.07
N ARG A 383 10.29 -15.48 -29.93
CA ARG A 383 11.47 -16.29 -29.67
C ARG A 383 11.15 -17.77 -29.44
N LEU A 384 10.00 -18.06 -28.84
CA LEU A 384 9.67 -19.42 -28.43
C LEU A 384 9.08 -20.25 -29.55
N TRP A 385 7.96 -19.86 -30.15
CA TRP A 385 7.27 -20.67 -31.13
C TRP A 385 6.17 -19.92 -31.89
N ARG A 386 6.22 -19.89 -33.23
CA ARG A 386 5.28 -19.15 -34.08
C ARG A 386 3.79 -19.44 -33.86
N PRO A 387 3.34 -20.73 -33.72
CA PRO A 387 1.93 -21.03 -33.44
C PRO A 387 1.45 -20.46 -32.13
N LEU A 388 2.29 -20.44 -31.07
CA LEU A 388 1.96 -19.82 -29.79
C LEU A 388 1.71 -18.31 -29.95
N ARG A 389 2.52 -17.61 -30.72
CA ARG A 389 2.31 -16.18 -30.99
C ARG A 389 0.94 -15.89 -31.59
N ARG A 390 0.48 -16.71 -32.55
CA ARG A 390 -0.83 -16.56 -33.18
C ARG A 390 -1.94 -16.83 -32.14
N GLU A 391 -1.83 -17.90 -31.38
CA GLU A 391 -2.75 -18.25 -30.30
C GLU A 391 -2.90 -17.10 -29.31
N LEU A 392 -1.79 -16.53 -28.84
CA LEU A 392 -1.77 -15.41 -27.90
C LEU A 392 -2.40 -14.13 -28.49
N GLY A 393 -2.17 -13.84 -29.78
CA GLY A 393 -2.82 -12.72 -30.48
C GLY A 393 -4.35 -12.88 -30.50
N GLU A 394 -4.84 -14.04 -30.94
CA GLU A 394 -6.27 -14.36 -30.94
C GLU A 394 -6.90 -14.32 -29.53
N ARG A 395 -6.12 -14.70 -28.52
CA ARG A 395 -6.55 -14.67 -27.10
C ARG A 395 -6.67 -13.24 -26.58
N HIS A 396 -5.68 -12.43 -26.83
CA HIS A 396 -5.65 -11.02 -26.44
C HIS A 396 -6.77 -10.21 -27.13
N GLU A 397 -7.00 -10.38 -28.44
CA GLU A 397 -8.09 -9.72 -29.19
C GLU A 397 -9.47 -10.09 -28.61
N ARG A 398 -9.67 -11.38 -28.28
CA ARG A 398 -10.91 -11.83 -27.62
C ARG A 398 -11.10 -11.19 -26.25
N GLY A 399 -10.04 -11.08 -25.46
CA GLY A 399 -10.04 -10.45 -24.16
C GLY A 399 -10.40 -8.95 -24.26
N LEU A 400 -9.78 -8.21 -25.19
CA LEU A 400 -10.12 -6.82 -25.46
C LEU A 400 -11.59 -6.63 -25.86
N ALA A 401 -12.09 -7.47 -26.74
CA ALA A 401 -13.49 -7.44 -27.17
C ALA A 401 -14.46 -7.71 -26.00
N GLU A 402 -14.11 -8.62 -25.09
CA GLU A 402 -14.89 -8.92 -23.90
C GLU A 402 -14.86 -7.79 -22.88
N ARG A 403 -13.66 -7.22 -22.63
CA ARG A 403 -13.48 -6.03 -21.78
C ARG A 403 -14.31 -4.83 -22.28
N GLU A 404 -14.31 -4.61 -23.58
CA GLU A 404 -15.12 -3.55 -24.21
C GLU A 404 -16.61 -3.83 -24.12
N ARG A 405 -17.05 -5.09 -24.31
CA ARG A 405 -18.47 -5.48 -24.13
C ARG A 405 -18.93 -5.22 -22.70
N ARG A 406 -18.12 -5.58 -21.70
CA ARG A 406 -18.42 -5.33 -20.27
C ARG A 406 -18.49 -3.84 -19.97
N ARG A 407 -17.55 -3.04 -20.48
CA ARG A 407 -17.58 -1.57 -20.35
C ARG A 407 -18.86 -0.98 -20.95
N ARG A 408 -19.27 -1.40 -22.15
CA ARG A 408 -20.52 -0.98 -22.80
C ARG A 408 -21.75 -1.44 -22.03
N ALA A 409 -21.76 -2.64 -21.51
CA ALA A 409 -22.86 -3.17 -20.70
C ALA A 409 -22.99 -2.41 -19.37
N SER A 410 -21.89 -2.02 -18.75
CA SER A 410 -21.86 -1.18 -17.55
C SER A 410 -22.30 0.26 -17.87
N ALA A 411 -21.82 0.84 -18.97
CA ALA A 411 -22.28 2.14 -19.47
C ALA A 411 -23.75 2.11 -19.88
N GLY A 412 -24.22 1.03 -20.53
CA GLY A 412 -25.62 0.88 -20.92
C GLY A 412 -26.59 0.68 -19.74
N ARG A 413 -26.12 0.16 -18.62
CA ARG A 413 -26.88 0.16 -17.35
C ARG A 413 -26.91 1.54 -16.69
N ALA A 414 -25.84 2.32 -16.83
CA ALA A 414 -25.78 3.71 -16.36
C ALA A 414 -26.71 4.64 -17.17
N VAL A 415 -27.00 4.34 -18.45
CA VAL A 415 -27.89 5.14 -19.35
C VAL A 415 -29.40 4.81 -19.18
N ARG A 416 -29.77 3.72 -18.48
CA ARG A 416 -31.16 3.33 -18.26
C ARG A 416 -31.78 3.85 -16.96
N GLY A 417 -31.55 5.07 -16.65
CA GLY A 417 -32.28 5.88 -15.67
C GLY A 417 -31.77 7.29 -15.78
N PRO A 418 -32.61 8.35 -15.64
CA PRO A 418 -32.05 9.62 -15.31
C PRO A 418 -31.29 9.37 -14.01
N VAL A 419 -29.92 9.41 -14.07
CA VAL A 419 -29.12 9.55 -12.88
C VAL A 419 -29.58 10.84 -12.25
N ARG A 420 -30.60 10.74 -11.37
CA ARG A 420 -30.69 11.73 -10.32
C ARG A 420 -29.35 11.68 -9.66
N PRO A 421 -28.55 12.76 -9.69
CA PRO A 421 -27.39 12.83 -8.85
C PRO A 421 -27.95 12.63 -7.44
N SER A 422 -27.77 11.44 -6.87
CA SER A 422 -27.98 11.22 -5.45
C SER A 422 -26.94 12.11 -4.82
N GLY A 423 -27.41 13.31 -4.48
CA GLY A 423 -26.59 14.39 -4.07
C GLY A 423 -25.99 14.11 -2.71
N GLY A 424 -24.78 14.51 -2.54
CA GLY A 424 -23.97 14.42 -1.33
C GLY A 424 -22.58 13.92 -1.65
N LEU A 425 -21.72 13.98 -0.67
CA LEU A 425 -20.50 13.18 -0.69
C LEU A 425 -20.92 11.73 -0.94
N PRO A 426 -20.23 10.99 -1.83
CA PRO A 426 -20.55 9.59 -2.10
C PRO A 426 -20.85 8.88 -0.78
N SER A 427 -21.94 8.16 -0.70
CA SER A 427 -22.43 7.50 0.52
C SER A 427 -21.51 6.42 1.08
N GLY A 428 -20.29 6.32 0.56
CA GLY A 428 -19.23 5.41 0.98
C GLY A 428 -18.30 5.99 2.07
N ALA A 429 -17.20 5.28 2.29
CA ALA A 429 -16.11 5.75 3.12
C ALA A 429 -15.42 6.98 2.48
N SER A 430 -14.86 7.85 3.30
CA SER A 430 -14.03 8.98 2.90
C SER A 430 -12.66 8.93 3.52
N VAL A 431 -11.72 9.68 2.96
CA VAL A 431 -10.41 9.88 3.57
C VAL A 431 -10.46 11.14 4.41
N LEU A 432 -10.09 11.03 5.68
CA LEU A 432 -9.97 12.13 6.62
C LEU A 432 -8.49 12.49 6.77
N LEU A 433 -8.16 13.73 6.44
CA LEU A 433 -6.88 14.35 6.73
C LEU A 433 -7.09 15.40 7.83
N GLU A 434 -6.44 15.20 8.96
CA GLU A 434 -6.40 16.15 10.05
C GLU A 434 -5.04 16.82 10.07
N VAL A 435 -5.00 18.16 10.21
CA VAL A 435 -3.75 18.96 10.28
C VAL A 435 -3.87 19.98 11.40
N TRP A 436 -2.86 20.02 12.27
CA TRP A 436 -2.78 20.96 13.40
C TRP A 436 -1.50 21.76 13.32
N ALA A 437 -1.56 23.02 13.70
CA ALA A 437 -0.36 23.82 13.92
C ALA A 437 0.37 23.31 15.18
N HIS A 438 1.69 23.14 15.08
CA HIS A 438 2.53 22.74 16.21
C HIS A 438 2.99 23.96 17.01
N GLY A 439 2.15 24.38 17.97
CA GLY A 439 2.45 25.55 18.81
C GLY A 439 2.53 26.83 17.98
N TRP A 440 3.64 27.58 18.13
CA TRP A 440 3.93 28.83 17.42
C TRP A 440 4.97 28.68 16.30
N GLU A 441 5.34 27.45 15.96
CA GLU A 441 6.27 27.15 14.89
C GLU A 441 5.51 26.95 13.56
N ASP A 442 6.11 27.31 12.43
CA ASP A 442 5.54 27.10 11.09
C ASP A 442 5.69 25.62 10.65
N VAL A 443 5.30 24.72 11.54
CA VAL A 443 5.27 23.27 11.29
C VAL A 443 3.93 22.70 11.75
N TYR A 444 3.56 21.58 11.15
CA TYR A 444 2.25 20.96 11.31
C TYR A 444 2.38 19.50 11.70
N ASP A 445 1.55 19.09 12.63
CA ASP A 445 1.29 17.69 12.91
C ASP A 445 0.10 17.26 12.07
N TRP A 446 0.07 16.00 11.65
CA TRP A 446 -0.97 15.51 10.77
C TRP A 446 -1.36 14.05 11.08
N ARG A 447 -2.58 13.69 10.72
CA ARG A 447 -3.10 12.34 10.79
C ARG A 447 -3.97 12.07 9.57
N VAL A 448 -3.77 10.90 8.95
CA VAL A 448 -4.61 10.39 7.88
C VAL A 448 -5.39 9.19 8.38
N SER A 449 -6.70 9.21 8.17
CA SER A 449 -7.61 8.16 8.62
C SER A 449 -8.63 7.83 7.53
N VAL A 450 -9.26 6.68 7.64
CA VAL A 450 -10.46 6.33 6.87
C VAL A 450 -11.67 6.54 7.75
N LEU A 451 -12.59 7.39 7.29
CA LEU A 451 -13.89 7.62 7.91
C LEU A 451 -14.91 6.71 7.22
N ALA A 452 -15.54 5.82 8.00
CA ALA A 452 -16.55 4.91 7.46
C ALA A 452 -17.79 5.67 6.97
N GLY A 453 -18.46 5.08 5.98
CA GLY A 453 -19.73 5.62 5.46
C GLY A 453 -20.88 5.55 6.48
N PRO A 454 -22.06 6.07 6.09
CA PRO A 454 -23.23 6.23 6.98
C PRO A 454 -23.76 4.92 7.57
N GLU A 455 -23.38 3.78 7.01
CA GLU A 455 -23.71 2.45 7.60
C GLU A 455 -23.02 2.18 8.95
N ARG A 456 -21.94 2.91 9.25
CA ARG A 456 -21.14 2.79 10.48
C ARG A 456 -20.70 4.19 10.94
N PRO A 457 -21.64 5.04 11.35
CA PRO A 457 -21.34 6.44 11.68
C PRO A 457 -20.31 6.53 12.83
N GLY A 458 -19.39 7.48 12.72
CA GLY A 458 -18.36 7.76 13.73
C GLY A 458 -17.20 6.75 13.78
N ARG A 459 -17.18 5.70 12.94
CA ARG A 459 -16.03 4.79 12.91
C ARG A 459 -14.89 5.37 12.09
N VAL A 460 -13.79 5.64 12.77
CA VAL A 460 -12.53 6.13 12.18
C VAL A 460 -11.47 5.04 12.29
N THR A 461 -10.75 4.81 11.21
CA THR A 461 -9.64 3.86 11.17
C THR A 461 -8.36 4.62 10.83
N PRO A 462 -7.45 4.84 11.79
CA PRO A 462 -6.18 5.52 11.52
C PRO A 462 -5.35 4.75 10.48
N VAL A 463 -4.68 5.49 9.62
CA VAL A 463 -3.77 4.95 8.61
C VAL A 463 -2.34 5.30 8.93
N GLU A 464 -2.05 6.59 9.12
CA GLU A 464 -0.71 7.07 9.46
C GLU A 464 -0.83 8.47 10.09
N SER A 465 0.15 8.82 10.92
CA SER A 465 0.29 10.17 11.50
C SER A 465 1.76 10.58 11.50
N GLY A 466 2.01 11.87 11.52
CA GLY A 466 3.36 12.41 11.58
C GLY A 466 3.36 13.78 12.26
N VAL A 467 4.53 14.22 12.63
CA VAL A 467 4.74 15.46 13.39
C VAL A 467 5.73 16.38 12.68
N ARG A 468 5.61 17.69 12.92
CA ARG A 468 6.57 18.72 12.53
C ARG A 468 6.87 18.78 11.01
N ALA A 469 5.88 18.59 10.17
CA ALA A 469 6.01 18.82 8.73
C ALA A 469 5.89 20.31 8.41
N THR A 470 6.75 20.85 7.54
CA THR A 470 6.56 22.21 7.01
C THR A 470 5.39 22.24 6.03
N GLU A 471 4.76 23.41 5.80
CA GLU A 471 3.67 23.53 4.83
C GLU A 471 4.09 23.02 3.44
N ALA A 472 5.25 23.41 2.96
CA ALA A 472 5.80 22.95 1.68
C ALA A 472 6.13 21.44 1.66
N GLY A 473 6.42 20.83 2.82
CA GLY A 473 6.73 19.42 2.99
C GLY A 473 5.49 18.52 3.12
N LEU A 474 4.32 19.09 3.50
CA LEU A 474 3.08 18.34 3.68
C LEU A 474 2.71 17.46 2.48
N PRO A 475 2.71 17.96 1.22
CA PRO A 475 2.35 17.13 0.07
C PRO A 475 3.25 15.91 -0.11
N GLU A 476 4.53 16.01 0.25
CA GLU A 476 5.49 14.91 0.13
C GLU A 476 5.26 13.84 1.19
N VAL A 477 5.17 14.24 2.47
CA VAL A 477 4.96 13.27 3.57
C VAL A 477 3.57 12.64 3.53
N LEU A 478 2.58 13.34 2.99
CA LEU A 478 1.20 12.86 2.89
C LEU A 478 0.94 12.03 1.63
N ARG A 479 1.85 12.02 0.66
CA ARG A 479 1.67 11.29 -0.61
C ARG A 479 1.34 9.82 -0.41
N ALA A 480 2.14 9.10 0.35
CA ALA A 480 1.95 7.67 0.57
C ALA A 480 0.69 7.37 1.43
N PRO A 481 0.50 8.02 2.61
CA PRO A 481 -0.69 7.74 3.42
C PRO A 481 -2.01 8.10 2.73
N LEU A 482 -2.07 9.21 1.98
CA LEU A 482 -3.28 9.57 1.24
C LEU A 482 -3.53 8.62 0.07
N ALA A 483 -2.51 8.27 -0.70
CA ALA A 483 -2.65 7.30 -1.78
C ALA A 483 -3.15 5.94 -1.27
N GLU A 484 -2.63 5.48 -0.13
CA GLU A 484 -3.10 4.26 0.54
C GLU A 484 -4.56 4.39 0.97
N SER A 485 -4.91 5.52 1.60
CA SER A 485 -6.28 5.75 2.08
C SER A 485 -7.28 5.83 0.94
N PHE A 486 -6.92 6.46 -0.19
CA PHE A 486 -7.77 6.49 -1.38
C PHE A 486 -7.99 5.08 -1.94
N ARG A 487 -6.96 4.27 -2.05
CA ARG A 487 -7.11 2.86 -2.47
C ARG A 487 -8.07 2.07 -1.59
N ARG A 488 -8.16 2.44 -0.29
CA ARG A 488 -9.09 1.82 0.67
C ARG A 488 -10.54 2.25 0.48
N CYS A 489 -10.76 3.47 0.04
CA CYS A 489 -12.08 4.10 0.02
C CYS A 489 -12.69 4.20 -1.38
N ASP A 490 -11.86 4.26 -2.43
CA ASP A 490 -12.33 4.36 -3.81
C ASP A 490 -13.12 3.12 -4.20
N THR A 491 -14.22 3.35 -4.90
CA THR A 491 -15.04 2.29 -5.48
C THR A 491 -14.92 2.33 -7.01
N HIS A 492 -15.38 1.29 -7.69
CA HIS A 492 -15.42 1.28 -9.16
C HIS A 492 -16.36 2.34 -9.75
N GLU A 493 -17.27 2.91 -8.94
CA GLU A 493 -18.26 3.89 -9.39
C GLU A 493 -17.84 5.33 -9.08
N ALA A 494 -17.07 5.55 -8.01
CA ALA A 494 -16.72 6.89 -7.54
C ALA A 494 -15.39 6.93 -6.77
N ALA A 495 -14.63 8.01 -7.01
CA ALA A 495 -13.49 8.37 -6.18
C ALA A 495 -13.99 8.85 -4.80
N ALA A 496 -13.38 8.34 -3.74
CA ALA A 496 -13.71 8.73 -2.38
C ALA A 496 -13.35 10.20 -2.12
N PRO A 497 -14.19 10.96 -1.42
CA PRO A 497 -13.89 12.34 -1.09
C PRO A 497 -12.73 12.44 -0.09
N LEU A 498 -11.98 13.53 -0.14
CA LEU A 498 -11.03 13.95 0.87
C LEU A 498 -11.69 14.98 1.78
N GLU A 499 -11.84 14.63 3.05
CA GLU A 499 -12.30 15.52 4.11
C GLU A 499 -11.07 16.05 4.87
N VAL A 500 -10.86 17.35 4.89
CA VAL A 500 -9.71 18.02 5.50
C VAL A 500 -10.17 18.72 6.78
N ALA A 501 -9.87 18.13 7.93
CA ALA A 501 -10.23 18.69 9.23
C ALA A 501 -9.10 19.58 9.74
N VAL A 502 -9.36 20.87 9.78
CA VAL A 502 -8.40 21.91 10.17
C VAL A 502 -9.10 23.05 10.89
N ALA A 503 -8.37 23.76 11.72
CA ALA A 503 -8.85 25.01 12.30
C ALA A 503 -9.07 26.07 11.19
N PRO A 504 -9.96 27.04 11.41
CA PRO A 504 -10.29 28.05 10.40
C PRO A 504 -9.09 28.82 9.84
N GLU A 505 -8.05 29.03 10.65
CA GLU A 505 -6.80 29.67 10.26
C GLU A 505 -6.11 28.93 9.11
N LEU A 506 -6.31 27.61 9.02
CA LEU A 506 -5.69 26.73 8.03
C LEU A 506 -6.55 26.47 6.79
N PHE A 507 -7.74 27.09 6.66
CA PHE A 507 -8.55 26.98 5.43
C PHE A 507 -7.84 27.58 4.19
N GLY A 508 -6.73 28.26 4.40
CA GLY A 508 -5.81 28.71 3.35
C GLY A 508 -4.96 27.62 2.72
N LEU A 509 -4.80 26.46 3.37
CA LEU A 509 -4.03 25.33 2.82
C LEU A 509 -4.61 24.87 1.49
N ALA A 510 -3.77 24.85 0.45
CA ALA A 510 -4.18 24.53 -0.91
C ALA A 510 -4.22 23.02 -1.17
N VAL A 511 -4.86 22.26 -0.27
CA VAL A 511 -4.89 20.78 -0.31
C VAL A 511 -5.45 20.24 -1.63
N ASP A 512 -6.44 20.91 -2.19
CA ASP A 512 -7.04 20.55 -3.48
C ASP A 512 -6.11 20.79 -4.69
N GLU A 513 -5.06 21.58 -4.53
CA GLU A 513 -4.04 21.85 -5.54
C GLU A 513 -2.82 20.91 -5.43
N TRP A 514 -2.72 20.10 -4.37
CA TRP A 514 -1.61 19.18 -4.22
C TRP A 514 -1.60 18.10 -5.29
N VAL A 515 -0.41 17.83 -5.85
CA VAL A 515 -0.18 16.75 -6.78
C VAL A 515 0.41 15.57 -6.00
N LEU A 516 -0.43 14.63 -5.60
CA LEU A 516 -0.04 13.49 -4.77
C LEU A 516 0.42 12.31 -5.64
N VAL A 517 -0.27 12.05 -6.74
CA VAL A 517 0.05 10.98 -7.68
C VAL A 517 -0.13 11.50 -9.11
N GLY A 518 0.83 11.21 -9.97
CA GLY A 518 0.79 11.67 -11.37
C GLY A 518 1.04 13.17 -11.51
N ARG A 519 0.27 13.84 -12.40
CA ARG A 519 0.40 15.28 -12.71
C ARG A 519 -0.86 16.09 -12.43
N VAL A 520 -1.91 15.46 -11.99
CA VAL A 520 -3.23 16.08 -11.81
C VAL A 520 -3.45 16.40 -10.33
N PRO A 521 -3.90 17.61 -9.99
CA PRO A 521 -4.22 17.98 -8.61
C PRO A 521 -5.31 17.10 -7.99
N VAL A 522 -5.23 16.85 -6.69
CA VAL A 522 -6.17 15.97 -5.98
C VAL A 522 -7.62 16.48 -6.08
N GLY A 523 -7.84 17.79 -6.06
CA GLY A 523 -9.17 18.39 -6.17
C GLY A 523 -9.81 18.28 -7.55
N VAL A 524 -9.02 17.93 -8.59
CA VAL A 524 -9.53 17.58 -9.93
C VAL A 524 -9.95 16.11 -9.97
N GLN A 525 -9.18 15.25 -9.28
CA GLN A 525 -9.40 13.81 -9.27
C GLN A 525 -10.61 13.41 -8.40
N ARG A 526 -10.87 14.15 -7.30
CA ARG A 526 -11.90 13.82 -6.31
C ARG A 526 -12.46 15.04 -5.60
N PRO A 527 -13.65 14.95 -4.97
CA PRO A 527 -14.16 16.02 -4.11
C PRO A 527 -13.20 16.25 -2.93
N VAL A 528 -12.85 17.51 -2.68
CA VAL A 528 -12.10 17.96 -1.49
C VAL A 528 -12.96 18.95 -0.74
N VAL A 529 -13.24 18.65 0.53
CA VAL A 529 -14.03 19.49 1.44
C VAL A 529 -13.28 19.72 2.74
N PHE A 530 -13.49 20.88 3.35
CA PHE A 530 -12.91 21.25 4.63
C PHE A 530 -13.91 20.98 5.76
N ARG A 531 -13.39 20.53 6.90
CA ARG A 531 -14.16 20.30 8.12
C ARG A 531 -13.62 21.20 9.21
N HIS A 532 -14.52 21.88 9.88
CA HIS A 532 -14.18 22.61 11.10
C HIS A 532 -14.34 21.66 12.30
N PRO A 533 -13.32 21.48 13.14
CA PRO A 533 -13.42 20.64 14.34
C PRO A 533 -14.21 21.35 15.47
N ALA A 534 -15.31 22.03 15.16
CA ALA A 534 -16.19 22.59 16.16
C ALA A 534 -17.01 21.52 16.82
N GLY A 535 -17.18 21.64 18.14
CA GLY A 535 -17.92 20.68 18.97
C GLY A 535 -19.33 20.37 18.47
N ASN A 536 -20.00 19.47 19.19
CA ASN A 536 -21.29 18.88 18.86
C ASN A 536 -22.31 19.89 18.27
N PRO A 537 -22.75 19.73 17.02
CA PRO A 537 -23.62 20.70 16.38
C PRO A 537 -24.96 20.78 17.13
N GLY A 538 -25.29 21.97 17.61
CA GLY A 538 -26.57 22.22 18.28
C GLY A 538 -27.78 22.04 17.34
N PRO A 539 -29.02 22.06 17.86
CA PRO A 539 -30.22 21.88 17.06
C PRO A 539 -30.38 22.85 15.88
N ALA A 540 -29.87 24.09 16.02
CA ALA A 540 -29.89 25.10 14.97
C ALA A 540 -29.01 24.70 13.77
N ALA A 541 -27.84 24.10 14.03
CA ALA A 541 -26.97 23.62 12.97
C ALA A 541 -27.58 22.46 12.17
N ALA A 542 -28.24 21.53 12.85
CA ALA A 542 -28.96 20.43 12.21
C ALA A 542 -30.13 20.95 11.32
N ALA A 543 -30.86 21.94 11.78
CA ALA A 543 -31.94 22.57 11.01
C ALA A 543 -31.42 23.28 9.74
N ARG A 544 -30.35 24.08 9.88
CA ARG A 544 -29.68 24.74 8.73
C ARG A 544 -29.12 23.73 7.74
N TRP A 545 -28.45 22.70 8.24
CA TRP A 545 -27.96 21.62 7.39
C TRP A 545 -29.10 20.98 6.58
N ALA A 546 -30.16 20.55 7.24
CA ALA A 546 -31.31 19.91 6.58
C ALA A 546 -31.94 20.84 5.53
N ARG A 547 -32.05 22.12 5.84
CA ARG A 547 -32.64 23.10 4.90
C ARG A 547 -31.74 23.35 3.69
N ALA A 548 -30.43 23.47 3.88
CA ALA A 548 -29.47 23.59 2.77
C ALA A 548 -29.46 22.37 1.85
N GLN A 549 -29.75 21.17 2.37
CA GLN A 549 -29.82 19.93 1.58
C GLN A 549 -31.14 19.83 0.77
N THR A 550 -32.18 20.54 1.13
CA THR A 550 -33.53 20.36 0.55
C THR A 550 -34.13 21.58 -0.17
N GLY A 551 -33.57 22.78 0.06
CA GLY A 551 -34.10 24.03 -0.50
C GLY A 551 -33.12 24.72 -1.47
N PRO A 552 -33.62 25.74 -2.22
CA PRO A 552 -32.75 26.55 -3.05
C PRO A 552 -31.72 27.29 -2.19
N LEU A 553 -30.47 27.32 -2.66
CA LEU A 553 -29.37 27.95 -1.94
C LEU A 553 -29.35 29.46 -2.16
N LEU A 554 -29.05 30.20 -1.10
CA LEU A 554 -28.89 31.67 -1.11
C LEU A 554 -27.44 32.01 -0.76
N ASP A 555 -26.74 32.77 -1.59
CA ASP A 555 -25.41 33.30 -1.26
C ASP A 555 -25.51 34.53 -0.38
N GLU A 556 -24.68 34.60 0.67
CA GLU A 556 -24.52 35.82 1.46
C GLU A 556 -23.04 36.10 1.75
N ARG A 557 -22.61 37.31 1.44
CA ARG A 557 -21.22 37.73 1.64
C ARG A 557 -20.96 37.96 3.12
N ALA A 558 -20.14 37.10 3.72
CA ALA A 558 -19.87 37.18 5.16
C ALA A 558 -18.76 38.15 5.52
N ASP A 559 -17.66 38.21 4.77
CA ASP A 559 -16.44 38.97 5.09
C ASP A 559 -16.24 40.24 4.26
N CYS A 560 -17.13 40.53 3.31
CA CYS A 560 -17.01 41.72 2.50
C CYS A 560 -18.35 42.35 2.10
N VAL A 561 -18.35 43.69 1.93
CA VAL A 561 -19.40 44.47 1.29
C VAL A 561 -18.80 45.23 0.13
N ARG A 562 -19.20 44.87 -1.11
CA ARG A 562 -18.69 45.50 -2.35
C ARG A 562 -17.14 45.54 -2.40
N GLY A 563 -16.49 44.46 -1.94
CA GLY A 563 -15.03 44.37 -1.89
C GLY A 563 -14.37 44.98 -0.65
N ARG A 564 -15.09 45.67 0.23
CA ARG A 564 -14.56 46.23 1.50
C ARG A 564 -14.70 45.16 2.62
N PRO A 565 -13.73 45.13 3.57
CA PRO A 565 -13.79 44.25 4.72
C PRO A 565 -15.07 44.43 5.54
N ARG A 566 -15.62 43.33 6.06
CA ARG A 566 -16.79 43.31 6.91
C ARG A 566 -16.63 42.28 8.02
N SER A 567 -17.07 42.60 9.24
CA SER A 567 -17.23 41.66 10.34
C SER A 567 -18.74 41.42 10.58
N PRO A 568 -19.28 40.23 10.37
CA PRO A 568 -20.68 39.95 10.65
C PRO A 568 -20.90 39.88 12.17
N SER A 569 -22.05 40.40 12.63
CA SER A 569 -22.47 40.16 14.01
C SER A 569 -23.21 38.85 14.16
N ALA A 570 -23.15 38.24 15.36
CA ALA A 570 -23.90 37.01 15.65
C ALA A 570 -25.40 37.17 15.41
N ALA A 571 -25.97 38.35 15.77
CA ALA A 571 -27.38 38.66 15.55
C ALA A 571 -27.76 38.69 14.06
N TRP A 572 -26.88 39.26 13.21
CA TRP A 572 -27.09 39.27 11.79
C TRP A 572 -27.04 37.87 11.18
N LEU A 573 -26.05 37.02 11.58
CA LEU A 573 -25.93 35.65 11.15
C LEU A 573 -27.14 34.81 11.58
N ALA A 574 -27.62 35.00 12.80
CA ALA A 574 -28.78 34.29 13.33
C ALA A 574 -30.08 34.65 12.57
N GLY A 575 -30.16 35.86 12.01
CA GLY A 575 -31.31 36.35 11.22
C GLY A 575 -31.33 35.91 9.75
N LEU A 576 -30.28 35.31 9.23
CA LEU A 576 -30.25 34.81 7.85
C LEU A 576 -31.12 33.55 7.68
N PRO A 577 -31.72 33.36 6.50
CA PRO A 577 -32.43 32.13 6.18
C PRO A 577 -31.57 30.86 6.35
N ASP A 578 -32.16 29.76 6.81
CA ASP A 578 -31.43 28.52 7.10
C ASP A 578 -30.78 27.87 5.87
N ASN A 579 -31.22 28.19 4.65
CA ASN A 579 -30.63 27.74 3.38
C ASN A 579 -29.55 28.69 2.84
N THR A 580 -29.08 29.63 3.64
CA THR A 580 -28.00 30.54 3.28
C THR A 580 -26.65 29.81 3.32
N VAL A 581 -25.85 30.06 2.29
CA VAL A 581 -24.42 29.69 2.21
C VAL A 581 -23.58 30.94 2.44
N PRO A 582 -22.97 31.11 3.60
CA PRO A 582 -22.02 32.20 3.85
C PRO A 582 -20.80 32.10 2.93
N VAL A 583 -20.37 33.24 2.38
CA VAL A 583 -19.29 33.31 1.38
C VAL A 583 -18.19 34.22 1.88
N HIS A 584 -16.98 33.68 1.98
CA HIS A 584 -15.76 34.38 2.36
C HIS A 584 -14.85 34.53 1.14
N CYS A 585 -14.44 35.72 0.80
CA CYS A 585 -13.60 35.99 -0.37
C CYS A 585 -12.19 36.51 -0.04
N ARG A 586 -11.81 36.51 1.26
CA ARG A 586 -10.54 36.99 1.77
C ARG A 586 -9.74 35.85 2.40
N ALA A 587 -8.49 36.14 2.77
CA ALA A 587 -7.63 35.16 3.45
C ALA A 587 -8.23 34.73 4.80
N ALA A 588 -8.35 33.45 5.01
CA ALA A 588 -8.91 32.89 6.25
C ALA A 588 -8.11 33.27 7.51
N ALA A 589 -6.78 33.34 7.39
CA ALA A 589 -5.88 33.64 8.51
C ALA A 589 -5.80 35.14 8.89
N VAL A 590 -6.55 36.01 8.22
CA VAL A 590 -6.47 37.47 8.41
C VAL A 590 -7.82 38.03 8.86
N GLU A 591 -7.78 38.90 9.87
CA GLU A 591 -8.96 39.66 10.29
C GLU A 591 -9.43 40.64 9.19
N PRO A 592 -10.74 40.85 9.00
CA PRO A 592 -11.84 40.33 9.83
C PRO A 592 -12.39 38.93 9.37
N THR A 593 -11.74 38.26 8.43
CA THR A 593 -12.23 36.99 7.87
C THR A 593 -12.17 35.87 8.90
N LEU A 594 -11.12 35.78 9.70
CA LEU A 594 -10.98 34.77 10.74
C LEU A 594 -12.11 34.88 11.78
N GLY A 595 -12.34 36.06 12.33
CA GLY A 595 -13.47 36.28 13.25
C GLY A 595 -14.83 36.04 12.60
N SER A 596 -14.97 36.30 11.28
CA SER A 596 -16.16 35.97 10.52
C SER A 596 -16.37 34.45 10.37
N LEU A 597 -15.32 33.67 10.12
CA LEU A 597 -15.39 32.23 10.01
C LEU A 597 -15.79 31.57 11.33
N HIS A 598 -15.22 32.01 12.45
CA HIS A 598 -15.62 31.56 13.78
C HIS A 598 -17.10 31.88 14.05
N ALA A 599 -17.52 33.12 13.82
CA ALA A 599 -18.90 33.53 14.03
C ALA A 599 -19.92 32.75 13.17
N VAL A 600 -19.56 32.40 11.94
CA VAL A 600 -20.39 31.57 11.03
C VAL A 600 -20.45 30.13 11.55
N GLY A 601 -19.36 29.57 12.04
CA GLY A 601 -19.31 28.26 12.68
C GLY A 601 -20.18 28.20 13.94
N ASP A 602 -20.03 29.19 14.83
CA ASP A 602 -20.82 29.31 16.05
C ASP A 602 -22.32 29.50 15.78
N ALA A 603 -22.67 30.16 14.68
CA ALA A 603 -24.03 30.28 14.22
C ALA A 603 -24.60 28.98 13.61
N GLY A 604 -23.79 27.93 13.46
CA GLY A 604 -24.21 26.60 13.01
C GLY A 604 -24.32 26.44 11.50
N TYR A 605 -23.62 27.22 10.70
CA TYR A 605 -23.56 27.03 9.25
C TYR A 605 -22.63 25.90 8.88
N GLY A 606 -23.17 24.75 8.47
CA GLY A 606 -22.40 23.59 8.05
C GLY A 606 -21.93 23.63 6.59
N VAL A 607 -22.46 24.54 5.77
CA VAL A 607 -22.07 24.75 4.37
C VAL A 607 -21.57 26.17 4.21
N VAL A 608 -20.27 26.34 3.92
CA VAL A 608 -19.64 27.66 3.75
C VAL A 608 -18.69 27.60 2.56
N VAL A 609 -18.63 28.63 1.73
CA VAL A 609 -17.65 28.71 0.65
C VAL A 609 -16.61 29.78 1.01
N CYS A 610 -15.35 29.33 1.02
CA CYS A 610 -14.21 30.21 1.23
C CYS A 610 -13.41 30.32 -0.08
N ARG A 611 -12.75 31.47 -0.28
CA ARG A 611 -11.78 31.66 -1.37
C ARG A 611 -10.42 31.91 -0.77
N ARG A 612 -9.44 31.12 -1.19
CA ARG A 612 -8.05 31.48 -0.94
C ARG A 612 -7.71 32.76 -1.70
N PRO A 613 -6.97 33.70 -1.10
CA PRO A 613 -6.64 34.94 -1.78
C PRO A 613 -5.83 34.65 -3.05
N PRO A 614 -6.10 35.34 -4.15
CA PRO A 614 -5.19 35.31 -5.30
C PRO A 614 -3.82 35.85 -4.89
N ALA A 615 -2.78 35.43 -5.59
CA ALA A 615 -1.42 35.91 -5.37
C ALA A 615 -1.30 37.44 -5.52
N ASP A 616 -2.18 38.06 -6.33
CA ASP A 616 -2.29 39.51 -6.45
C ASP A 616 -3.44 40.05 -5.58
N PRO A 617 -3.16 40.80 -4.52
CA PRO A 617 -4.17 41.38 -3.64
C PRO A 617 -5.08 42.42 -4.32
N GLY A 618 -4.71 42.92 -5.50
CA GLY A 618 -5.51 43.88 -6.29
C GLY A 618 -6.66 43.24 -7.06
N VAL A 619 -6.74 41.91 -7.15
CA VAL A 619 -7.77 41.24 -7.91
C VAL A 619 -9.14 41.35 -7.23
N SER A 620 -10.09 41.94 -7.96
CA SER A 620 -11.48 42.10 -7.51
C SER A 620 -12.13 40.74 -7.18
N CYS A 621 -12.86 40.66 -6.06
CA CYS A 621 -13.67 39.50 -5.71
C CYS A 621 -15.02 39.43 -6.45
N ALA A 622 -15.35 40.41 -7.28
CA ALA A 622 -16.65 40.49 -7.97
C ALA A 622 -16.91 39.32 -8.93
N PRO A 623 -15.93 38.85 -9.74
CA PRO A 623 -16.12 37.65 -10.57
C PRO A 623 -16.41 36.40 -9.75
N PHE A 624 -15.70 36.21 -8.65
CA PHE A 624 -15.89 35.08 -7.72
C PHE A 624 -17.34 35.06 -7.17
N HIS A 625 -17.82 36.18 -6.62
CA HIS A 625 -19.17 36.25 -6.09
C HIS A 625 -20.27 36.07 -7.15
N ARG A 626 -20.03 36.50 -8.39
CA ARG A 626 -20.98 36.33 -9.49
C ARG A 626 -21.06 34.88 -9.91
N GLY A 627 -19.90 34.26 -10.23
CA GLY A 627 -19.87 32.86 -10.66
C GLY A 627 -20.36 31.91 -9.56
N LEU A 628 -20.03 32.18 -8.30
CA LEU A 628 -20.54 31.37 -7.19
C LEU A 628 -22.06 31.48 -7.04
N ARG A 629 -22.64 32.66 -7.20
CA ARG A 629 -24.11 32.83 -7.15
C ARG A 629 -24.81 32.05 -8.25
N GLU A 630 -24.30 32.10 -9.46
CA GLU A 630 -24.81 31.32 -10.59
C GLU A 630 -24.71 29.84 -10.30
N GLU A 631 -23.56 29.39 -9.77
CA GLU A 631 -23.32 27.99 -9.42
C GLU A 631 -24.26 27.48 -8.29
N LEU A 632 -24.48 28.28 -7.25
CA LEU A 632 -25.40 27.92 -6.16
C LEU A 632 -26.86 27.88 -6.64
N ALA A 633 -27.26 28.80 -7.52
CA ALA A 633 -28.57 28.78 -8.13
C ALA A 633 -28.82 27.53 -9.01
N ASP A 634 -27.82 27.17 -9.81
CA ASP A 634 -27.85 25.97 -10.66
C ASP A 634 -27.76 24.68 -9.84
N ALA A 635 -27.05 24.68 -8.74
CA ALA A 635 -26.97 23.54 -7.81
C ALA A 635 -28.33 23.30 -7.15
N GLY A 636 -29.04 24.35 -6.78
CA GLY A 636 -30.32 24.30 -6.12
C GLY A 636 -30.30 23.75 -4.70
N ARG A 637 -29.34 22.93 -4.34
CA ARG A 637 -29.17 22.31 -3.02
C ARG A 637 -27.72 22.00 -2.73
N ALA A 638 -27.35 22.00 -1.45
CA ALA A 638 -25.96 21.88 -1.04
C ALA A 638 -25.34 20.53 -1.36
N GLU A 639 -26.11 19.44 -1.31
CA GLU A 639 -25.61 18.08 -1.49
C GLU A 639 -24.79 17.84 -2.77
N VAL A 640 -25.01 18.62 -3.84
CA VAL A 640 -24.28 18.48 -5.10
C VAL A 640 -22.99 19.32 -5.16
N LEU A 641 -22.79 20.26 -4.23
CA LEU A 641 -21.67 21.23 -4.27
C LEU A 641 -20.28 20.58 -4.28
N PRO A 642 -20.00 19.51 -3.51
CA PRO A 642 -18.67 18.88 -3.55
C PRO A 642 -18.28 18.40 -4.95
N LEU A 643 -19.18 17.75 -5.66
CA LEU A 643 -18.96 17.26 -7.03
C LEU A 643 -18.92 18.42 -8.05
N ARG A 644 -19.76 19.44 -7.88
CA ARG A 644 -19.77 20.60 -8.77
C ARG A 644 -18.46 21.39 -8.65
N LEU A 645 -17.94 21.60 -7.45
CA LEU A 645 -16.64 22.23 -7.24
C LEU A 645 -15.48 21.40 -7.82
N GLN A 646 -15.55 20.07 -7.70
CA GLN A 646 -14.58 19.20 -8.38
C GLN A 646 -14.63 19.41 -9.91
N ALA A 647 -15.83 19.43 -10.50
CA ALA A 647 -15.99 19.66 -11.93
C ALA A 647 -15.46 21.04 -12.37
N LEU A 648 -15.72 22.10 -11.59
CA LEU A 648 -15.16 23.43 -11.83
C LEU A 648 -13.64 23.45 -11.79
N ARG A 649 -13.01 22.77 -10.80
CA ARG A 649 -11.55 22.61 -10.74
C ARG A 649 -11.02 21.87 -11.96
N GLY A 650 -11.73 20.83 -12.44
CA GLY A 650 -11.39 20.12 -13.68
C GLY A 650 -11.43 21.01 -14.90
N ARG A 651 -12.47 21.85 -15.04
CA ARG A 651 -12.59 22.82 -16.12
C ARG A 651 -11.49 23.88 -16.06
N ALA A 652 -11.23 24.45 -14.89
CA ALA A 652 -10.16 25.44 -14.70
C ALA A 652 -8.77 24.85 -15.00
N TYR A 653 -8.52 23.61 -14.58
CA TYR A 653 -7.30 22.87 -14.91
C TYR A 653 -7.18 22.60 -16.43
N GLY A 654 -8.29 22.33 -17.10
CA GLY A 654 -8.37 22.22 -18.56
C GLY A 654 -8.32 23.56 -19.32
N ALA A 655 -7.96 24.65 -18.64
CA ALA A 655 -7.85 26.01 -19.18
C ALA A 655 -9.18 26.58 -19.73
N ASP A 656 -10.32 26.22 -19.14
CA ASP A 656 -11.61 26.81 -19.45
C ASP A 656 -11.75 28.19 -18.74
N PRO A 657 -11.78 29.31 -19.51
CA PRO A 657 -11.85 30.66 -18.93
C PRO A 657 -13.11 30.91 -18.08
N ASP A 658 -14.23 30.26 -18.43
CA ASP A 658 -15.50 30.41 -17.73
C ASP A 658 -15.48 29.76 -16.32
N ALA A 659 -14.47 28.94 -16.03
CA ALA A 659 -14.26 28.36 -14.70
C ALA A 659 -13.19 29.07 -13.87
N TYR A 660 -12.41 30.01 -14.40
CA TYR A 660 -11.30 30.66 -13.69
C TYR A 660 -11.74 31.46 -12.45
N TRP A 661 -12.97 31.89 -12.40
CA TRP A 661 -13.51 32.56 -11.21
C TRP A 661 -13.49 31.66 -9.96
N SER A 662 -13.54 30.35 -10.14
CA SER A 662 -13.55 29.35 -9.07
C SER A 662 -12.14 29.02 -8.51
N ALA A 663 -11.10 29.62 -9.06
CA ALA A 663 -9.72 29.40 -8.58
C ALA A 663 -9.60 29.76 -7.07
N GLY A 664 -9.06 28.82 -6.31
CA GLY A 664 -8.95 28.93 -4.85
C GLY A 664 -10.25 28.73 -4.09
N ALA A 665 -11.38 28.36 -4.73
CA ALA A 665 -12.62 28.04 -4.02
C ALA A 665 -12.47 26.79 -3.16
N ALA A 666 -12.78 26.91 -1.86
CA ALA A 666 -12.80 25.83 -0.90
C ALA A 666 -14.19 25.71 -0.28
N LEU A 667 -14.68 24.49 -0.08
CA LEU A 667 -15.98 24.22 0.52
C LEU A 667 -15.79 23.69 1.94
N VAL A 668 -16.33 24.39 2.92
CA VAL A 668 -16.52 23.89 4.27
C VAL A 668 -17.80 23.05 4.29
N TRP A 669 -17.70 21.84 4.83
CA TRP A 669 -18.75 20.84 4.76
C TRP A 669 -18.87 20.08 6.07
N ASN A 670 -19.59 20.64 7.03
CA ASN A 670 -19.80 20.07 8.35
C ASN A 670 -21.12 19.31 8.41
N ASP A 671 -21.11 18.06 7.95
CA ASP A 671 -22.25 17.15 8.03
C ASP A 671 -22.45 16.70 9.49
N PRO A 672 -23.59 17.03 10.13
CA PRO A 672 -23.86 16.62 11.51
C PRO A 672 -23.97 15.10 11.71
N ALA A 673 -24.29 14.36 10.65
CA ALA A 673 -24.35 12.90 10.70
C ALA A 673 -22.97 12.22 10.62
N ARG A 674 -21.93 12.99 10.30
CA ARG A 674 -20.55 12.53 10.14
C ARG A 674 -19.66 13.24 11.16
N ALA A 675 -19.87 12.97 12.44
CA ALA A 675 -19.05 13.55 13.50
C ALA A 675 -17.56 13.21 13.28
N LEU A 676 -16.70 14.22 13.51
CA LEU A 676 -15.27 13.98 13.62
C LEU A 676 -14.99 13.18 14.90
N PRO A 677 -13.89 12.38 14.95
CA PRO A 677 -13.52 11.71 16.18
C PRO A 677 -13.35 12.76 17.30
N GLU A 678 -13.91 12.45 18.47
CA GLU A 678 -13.59 13.24 19.67
C GLU A 678 -12.09 13.09 19.93
N ASP A 679 -11.39 14.20 20.14
CA ASP A 679 -9.98 14.20 20.44
C ASP A 679 -9.74 13.41 21.73
N GLU A 680 -9.20 12.19 21.63
CA GLU A 680 -8.33 11.73 22.69
C GLU A 680 -7.08 12.59 22.62
N PRO A 681 -6.79 13.43 23.62
CA PRO A 681 -5.58 14.21 23.63
C PRO A 681 -4.44 13.20 23.53
N LEU A 682 -3.63 13.28 22.47
CA LEU A 682 -2.33 12.63 22.43
C LEU A 682 -1.61 13.13 23.69
N GLN A 683 -1.59 12.31 24.75
CA GLN A 683 -0.75 12.54 25.90
C GLN A 683 0.69 12.49 25.39
N GLY A 684 1.19 13.66 25.01
CA GLY A 684 2.63 13.87 24.91
C GLY A 684 3.16 13.72 26.33
N ASP A 685 3.84 12.64 26.60
CA ASP A 685 4.72 12.54 27.75
C ASP A 685 5.73 13.68 27.64
N LEU A 686 5.67 14.58 28.61
CA LEU A 686 6.62 15.65 28.85
C LEU A 686 8.02 15.09 29.16
#